data_06e5cfa9b1f0d4be2c7cc3def4592972
#
_entry.id   06e5cfa9b1f0d4be2c7cc3def4592972
#
_cell.length_a   1.000
_cell.length_b   1.000
_cell.length_c   1.000
_cell.angle_alpha   90.00
_cell.angle_beta   90.00
_cell.angle_gamma   90.00
#
_symmetry.space_group_name_H-M   'P 1'
#
loop_
_entity.id
_entity.type
_entity.pdbx_description
1 polymer ?
#
loop_
_entity_poly.entity_id
_entity_poly.type
_entity_poly.pdbx_seq_one_letter_code
_entity_poly.pdbx_strand_id
1 'polypeptide(L)'
;MPALAFSNNDIAVVAWTFDRRLDGCLGFAIHRIDVAANTDTVLPALARFAGQTADGLNTDQAPVQKFWWKDLRAKRGGTYKYRIVPMGGTPGQTLTPLAGVAPLESNQVTLTPERPPFHVYFNRGITATQALTHALNDHPSVPALAPHILDPDDPIRIRLMGQLQDGLTSLLKRADDGGGIIHAALYELNDPNGLEKQLHQNPASRMVILGNEQGKDTDDADAENRADLKAAGVTVIDRILGKGSIPHNKFMVLSENDKPIAVLSGSTNWTSTGLCTQTNNALVVESPELAARYLSYWSALKADVDAAGGDKSALQSKTLRDFARANNASSIQKPVKLDNGVTIEPMFSPNTPGKLGKTPKAPGDMGRVFELMDGAKHAVLFLAFDPGNNSILNKAGELLAKKPDLFVRGALTSPVRATEFSKSLHAGGHSETGGDEAADDAAPEVKVVGESGKPKKPGEAGSIDFRGVPAGAVQDAFGKWEKELAKYGFAIIHNKIVVIDPFSDDCVVVTGSHNLGFRASHNNDENMLIIRGHRGLAEAYACHVLDLYDHYAWRFLLKQHPEIFGKPLQGDDSWQDRYIKGAEEKSPELRFWLSAAGGAGAPAAEPKKPAKPGGVTKPAKTPAAKTKPTKPAAKPAKKTVKKAAAAAKTSAGRKKTTKKKVAKKASKTAQKKAAAKKAKKTTKRSASKTAGKTAVRRAKKSAVRKPR
;
A
#
# COMPACT_ATOMS: atom_id res chain seq x y z
N MET A 1 12.37 17.26 -19.27
CA MET A 1 11.23 17.23 -20.23
C MET A 1 10.01 17.76 -19.50
N PRO A 2 9.22 18.63 -20.09
CA PRO A 2 8.03 19.21 -19.40
C PRO A 2 6.84 18.23 -19.31
N ALA A 3 6.93 17.04 -19.91
CA ALA A 3 5.98 15.95 -19.76
C ALA A 3 6.72 14.62 -19.56
N LEU A 4 6.20 13.78 -18.65
CA LEU A 4 6.75 12.47 -18.31
C LEU A 4 5.66 11.41 -18.37
N ALA A 5 5.90 10.32 -19.11
CA ALA A 5 5.10 9.11 -19.02
C ALA A 5 5.85 8.05 -18.23
N PHE A 6 5.14 7.32 -17.37
CA PHE A 6 5.65 6.16 -16.63
C PHE A 6 4.55 5.10 -16.50
N SER A 7 4.94 3.85 -16.31
CA SER A 7 3.99 2.74 -16.36
C SER A 7 4.35 1.63 -15.37
N ASN A 8 3.36 0.82 -15.09
CA ASN A 8 3.58 -0.54 -14.61
C ASN A 8 3.25 -1.55 -15.72
N ASN A 9 2.93 -2.80 -15.36
CA ASN A 9 2.57 -3.84 -16.32
C ASN A 9 1.13 -3.70 -16.88
N ASP A 10 0.32 -2.77 -16.39
CA ASP A 10 -1.12 -2.72 -16.67
C ASP A 10 -1.66 -1.36 -17.11
N ILE A 11 -1.08 -0.27 -16.62
CA ILE A 11 -1.49 1.10 -16.95
C ILE A 11 -0.29 2.00 -17.22
N ALA A 12 -0.55 3.13 -17.88
CA ALA A 12 0.37 4.23 -18.00
C ALA A 12 -0.20 5.48 -17.31
N VAL A 13 0.69 6.26 -16.72
CA VAL A 13 0.41 7.60 -16.20
C VAL A 13 1.25 8.59 -16.98
N VAL A 14 0.64 9.67 -17.40
CA VAL A 14 1.32 10.81 -17.99
C VAL A 14 1.11 12.02 -17.08
N ALA A 15 2.19 12.69 -16.73
CA ALA A 15 2.19 13.93 -15.98
C ALA A 15 2.91 15.02 -16.77
N TRP A 16 2.45 16.24 -16.62
CA TRP A 16 3.04 17.39 -17.34
C TRP A 16 2.98 18.62 -16.46
N THR A 17 3.69 19.64 -16.86
CA THR A 17 3.66 20.92 -16.18
C THR A 17 4.01 22.04 -17.13
N PHE A 18 3.39 23.18 -16.88
CA PHE A 18 3.85 24.48 -17.34
C PHE A 18 4.32 25.22 -16.09
N ASP A 19 5.39 25.98 -16.23
CA ASP A 19 5.98 26.74 -15.12
C ASP A 19 5.15 27.96 -14.70
N ARG A 20 4.12 28.25 -15.48
CA ARG A 20 3.19 29.38 -15.30
C ARG A 20 1.75 28.95 -15.57
N ARG A 21 0.82 29.77 -15.08
CA ARG A 21 -0.59 29.72 -15.48
C ARG A 21 -0.72 29.97 -16.98
N LEU A 22 -1.62 29.30 -17.64
CA LEU A 22 -1.94 29.47 -19.04
C LEU A 22 -3.26 30.21 -19.18
N ASP A 23 -3.22 31.49 -19.54
CA ASP A 23 -4.41 32.33 -19.69
C ASP A 23 -5.33 31.79 -20.80
N GLY A 24 -6.63 31.66 -20.53
CA GLY A 24 -7.63 31.14 -21.44
C GLY A 24 -7.54 29.60 -21.66
N CYS A 25 -6.73 28.87 -20.89
CA CYS A 25 -6.63 27.42 -20.97
C CYS A 25 -7.81 26.74 -20.28
N LEU A 26 -8.67 26.08 -21.05
CA LEU A 26 -9.82 25.32 -20.55
C LEU A 26 -9.45 23.89 -20.08
N GLY A 27 -8.19 23.50 -20.21
CA GLY A 27 -7.66 22.19 -19.88
C GLY A 27 -6.84 21.62 -21.02
N PHE A 28 -6.60 20.31 -21.01
CA PHE A 28 -5.69 19.63 -21.94
C PHE A 28 -6.37 18.51 -22.71
N ALA A 29 -6.18 18.45 -24.02
CA ALA A 29 -6.43 17.25 -24.81
C ALA A 29 -5.23 16.32 -24.69
N ILE A 30 -5.50 15.04 -24.48
CA ILE A 30 -4.47 14.01 -24.31
C ILE A 30 -4.53 13.05 -25.49
N HIS A 31 -3.45 13.02 -26.25
CA HIS A 31 -3.27 12.08 -27.36
C HIS A 31 -2.37 10.94 -26.94
N ARG A 32 -2.77 9.72 -27.22
CA ARG A 32 -1.93 8.54 -27.13
C ARG A 32 -1.40 8.18 -28.52
N ILE A 33 -0.09 8.15 -28.64
CA ILE A 33 0.60 7.74 -29.86
C ILE A 33 1.09 6.31 -29.63
N ASP A 34 0.50 5.34 -30.33
CA ASP A 34 0.99 3.96 -30.36
C ASP A 34 2.23 3.92 -31.27
N VAL A 35 3.39 3.61 -30.67
CA VAL A 35 4.67 3.68 -31.39
C VAL A 35 4.80 2.58 -32.44
N ALA A 36 4.27 1.39 -32.16
CA ALA A 36 4.34 0.25 -33.08
C ALA A 36 3.36 0.40 -34.28
N ALA A 37 2.14 0.85 -33.98
CA ALA A 37 1.11 1.04 -35.02
C ALA A 37 1.21 2.40 -35.73
N ASN A 38 2.02 3.32 -35.20
CA ASN A 38 2.13 4.72 -35.67
C ASN A 38 0.75 5.40 -35.76
N THR A 39 -0.10 5.17 -34.73
CA THR A 39 -1.44 5.77 -34.66
C THR A 39 -1.54 6.76 -33.54
N ASP A 40 -2.27 7.84 -33.82
CA ASP A 40 -2.57 8.91 -32.85
C ASP A 40 -4.06 8.84 -32.51
N THR A 41 -4.36 8.73 -31.21
CA THR A 41 -5.72 8.61 -30.69
C THR A 41 -5.94 9.58 -29.56
N VAL A 42 -6.93 10.44 -29.67
CA VAL A 42 -7.37 11.31 -28.58
C VAL A 42 -8.05 10.46 -27.51
N LEU A 43 -7.62 10.59 -26.25
CA LEU A 43 -8.17 9.81 -25.17
C LEU A 43 -9.57 10.30 -24.77
N PRO A 44 -10.45 9.39 -24.29
CA PRO A 44 -11.79 9.77 -23.85
C PRO A 44 -11.77 10.66 -22.63
N ALA A 45 -12.70 11.60 -22.58
CA ALA A 45 -12.96 12.45 -21.44
C ALA A 45 -13.73 11.70 -20.33
N LEU A 46 -13.52 12.11 -19.08
CA LEU A 46 -14.27 11.59 -17.90
C LEU A 46 -15.27 12.62 -17.35
N ALA A 47 -15.19 13.86 -17.78
CA ALA A 47 -16.05 14.96 -17.36
C ALA A 47 -16.52 15.75 -18.59
N ARG A 48 -17.43 16.68 -18.41
CA ARG A 48 -18.00 17.48 -19.50
C ARG A 48 -18.29 18.90 -19.05
N PHE A 49 -18.38 19.86 -19.95
CA PHE A 49 -18.87 21.21 -19.65
C PHE A 49 -20.38 21.21 -19.43
N ALA A 50 -20.87 22.24 -18.75
CA ALA A 50 -22.31 22.48 -18.61
C ALA A 50 -22.98 22.52 -19.99
N GLY A 51 -24.12 21.84 -20.14
CA GLY A 51 -24.88 21.77 -21.38
C GLY A 51 -24.38 20.74 -22.41
N GLN A 52 -23.23 20.12 -22.24
CA GLN A 52 -22.81 19.00 -23.09
C GLN A 52 -23.59 17.72 -22.71
N THR A 53 -24.30 17.14 -23.66
CA THR A 53 -25.13 15.94 -23.45
C THR A 53 -24.63 14.73 -24.22
N ALA A 54 -23.70 14.92 -25.19
CA ALA A 54 -23.17 13.84 -26.00
C ALA A 54 -22.42 12.80 -25.16
N ASP A 55 -22.63 11.52 -25.48
CA ASP A 55 -21.87 10.42 -24.92
C ASP A 55 -20.56 10.21 -25.70
N GLY A 56 -19.53 9.67 -25.03
CA GLY A 56 -18.28 9.32 -25.66
C GLY A 56 -17.40 10.51 -26.07
N LEU A 57 -17.52 11.66 -25.38
CA LEU A 57 -16.64 12.80 -25.61
C LEU A 57 -15.18 12.41 -25.40
N ASN A 58 -14.30 13.01 -26.20
CA ASN A 58 -12.86 12.93 -26.03
C ASN A 58 -12.30 14.18 -25.32
N THR A 59 -11.03 14.11 -24.93
CA THR A 59 -10.37 15.20 -24.19
C THR A 59 -10.12 16.46 -25.00
N ASP A 60 -10.26 16.42 -26.33
CA ASP A 60 -10.28 17.62 -27.20
C ASP A 60 -11.61 18.38 -27.15
N GLN A 61 -12.70 17.71 -26.72
CA GLN A 61 -14.05 18.27 -26.59
C GLN A 61 -14.40 18.62 -25.15
N ALA A 62 -13.88 17.86 -24.20
CA ALA A 62 -14.02 18.03 -22.76
C ALA A 62 -12.66 17.80 -22.07
N PRO A 63 -11.81 18.84 -22.02
CA PRO A 63 -10.40 18.71 -21.70
C PRO A 63 -10.14 18.37 -20.23
N VAL A 64 -8.97 17.77 -19.98
CA VAL A 64 -8.51 17.42 -18.66
C VAL A 64 -8.09 18.65 -17.88
N GLN A 65 -8.75 18.96 -16.76
CA GLN A 65 -8.43 20.06 -15.87
C GLN A 65 -7.53 19.62 -14.70
N LYS A 66 -6.45 18.90 -15.04
CA LYS A 66 -5.39 18.41 -14.14
C LYS A 66 -4.05 18.48 -14.87
N PHE A 67 -2.95 18.26 -14.12
CA PHE A 67 -1.59 18.17 -14.69
C PHE A 67 -1.08 16.72 -14.79
N TRP A 68 -1.97 15.76 -14.74
CA TRP A 68 -1.68 14.33 -14.96
C TRP A 68 -2.92 13.56 -15.40
N TRP A 69 -2.71 12.39 -16.02
CA TRP A 69 -3.78 11.55 -16.53
C TRP A 69 -3.40 10.07 -16.49
N LYS A 70 -4.38 9.20 -16.30
CA LYS A 70 -4.20 7.75 -16.36
C LYS A 70 -4.76 7.22 -17.68
N ASP A 71 -3.95 6.49 -18.42
CA ASP A 71 -4.42 5.72 -19.57
C ASP A 71 -4.75 4.29 -19.16
N LEU A 72 -6.01 4.05 -18.84
CA LEU A 72 -6.55 2.74 -18.47
C LEU A 72 -6.86 1.86 -19.69
N ARG A 73 -6.70 2.38 -20.89
CA ARG A 73 -6.95 1.68 -22.16
C ARG A 73 -5.67 1.29 -22.90
N ALA A 74 -4.52 1.67 -22.39
CA ALA A 74 -3.24 1.18 -22.88
C ALA A 74 -3.16 -0.34 -22.73
N LYS A 75 -2.63 -1.02 -23.73
CA LYS A 75 -2.55 -2.50 -23.74
C LYS A 75 -1.24 -2.96 -23.14
N ARG A 76 -1.25 -4.06 -22.39
CA ARG A 76 -0.05 -4.75 -21.91
C ARG A 76 0.86 -5.09 -23.07
N GLY A 77 2.17 -4.89 -22.90
CA GLY A 77 3.17 -5.05 -23.95
C GLY A 77 3.22 -3.90 -24.96
N GLY A 78 2.23 -3.01 -24.96
CA GLY A 78 2.21 -1.86 -25.85
C GLY A 78 3.19 -0.76 -25.47
N THR A 79 3.69 -0.05 -26.45
CA THR A 79 4.64 1.06 -26.29
C THR A 79 4.03 2.35 -26.81
N TYR A 80 3.98 3.36 -25.94
CA TYR A 80 3.25 4.60 -26.18
C TYR A 80 4.08 5.84 -25.89
N LYS A 81 3.72 6.95 -26.57
CA LYS A 81 4.03 8.32 -26.21
C LYS A 81 2.73 9.09 -26.02
N TYR A 82 2.79 10.18 -25.28
CA TYR A 82 1.64 11.04 -25.08
C TYR A 82 1.96 12.45 -25.53
N ARG A 83 1.00 13.06 -26.26
CA ARG A 83 1.03 14.47 -26.61
C ARG A 83 -0.08 15.19 -25.86
N ILE A 84 0.29 16.25 -25.17
CA ILE A 84 -0.57 17.06 -24.31
C ILE A 84 -0.77 18.41 -25.00
N VAL A 85 -2.01 18.71 -25.39
CA VAL A 85 -2.36 19.91 -26.13
C VAL A 85 -3.20 20.80 -25.23
N PRO A 86 -2.70 22.00 -24.81
CA PRO A 86 -3.54 22.99 -24.13
C PRO A 86 -4.69 23.43 -25.04
N MET A 87 -5.92 23.44 -24.51
CA MET A 87 -7.14 23.76 -25.27
C MET A 87 -7.72 25.09 -24.82
N GLY A 88 -8.16 25.90 -25.78
CA GLY A 88 -8.85 27.15 -25.57
C GLY A 88 -10.14 27.25 -26.40
N GLY A 89 -10.91 28.31 -26.20
CA GLY A 89 -12.16 28.53 -26.94
C GLY A 89 -13.35 28.78 -26.01
N THR A 90 -14.56 28.44 -26.47
CA THR A 90 -15.81 28.61 -25.69
C THR A 90 -16.26 27.24 -25.17
N PRO A 91 -16.50 27.11 -23.86
CA PRO A 91 -16.99 25.84 -23.27
C PRO A 91 -18.24 25.30 -23.97
N GLY A 92 -18.24 23.99 -24.26
CA GLY A 92 -19.36 23.33 -24.93
C GLY A 92 -19.45 23.53 -26.45
N GLN A 93 -18.54 24.32 -27.02
CA GLN A 93 -18.36 24.47 -28.47
C GLN A 93 -17.12 23.74 -28.96
N THR A 94 -16.78 23.87 -30.26
CA THR A 94 -15.54 23.34 -30.80
C THR A 94 -14.35 24.06 -30.20
N LEU A 95 -13.53 23.35 -29.44
CA LEU A 95 -12.30 23.88 -28.86
C LEU A 95 -11.16 23.78 -29.87
N THR A 96 -10.16 24.63 -29.70
CA THR A 96 -8.95 24.66 -30.53
C THR A 96 -7.70 24.65 -29.64
N PRO A 97 -6.55 24.21 -30.17
CA PRO A 97 -5.29 24.40 -29.44
C PRO A 97 -5.10 25.85 -29.02
N LEU A 98 -4.64 26.05 -27.78
CA LEU A 98 -4.44 27.38 -27.22
C LEU A 98 -3.36 28.13 -27.99
N ALA A 99 -3.71 29.31 -28.51
CA ALA A 99 -2.80 30.10 -29.35
C ALA A 99 -1.51 30.48 -28.58
N GLY A 100 -0.37 30.34 -29.25
CA GLY A 100 0.93 30.71 -28.68
C GLY A 100 1.50 29.75 -27.65
N VAL A 101 0.85 28.61 -27.39
CA VAL A 101 1.34 27.57 -26.47
C VAL A 101 1.57 26.28 -27.24
N ALA A 102 2.82 25.83 -27.30
CA ALA A 102 3.16 24.59 -27.98
C ALA A 102 2.68 23.36 -27.18
N PRO A 103 2.20 22.30 -27.85
CA PRO A 103 1.95 21.01 -27.20
C PRO A 103 3.21 20.42 -26.57
N LEU A 104 3.03 19.65 -25.51
CA LEU A 104 4.12 18.91 -24.87
C LEU A 104 4.10 17.46 -25.34
N GLU A 105 5.27 16.85 -25.48
CA GLU A 105 5.41 15.40 -25.71
C GLU A 105 6.14 14.73 -24.57
N SER A 106 5.66 13.54 -24.18
CA SER A 106 6.30 12.71 -23.17
C SER A 106 7.43 11.86 -23.78
N ASN A 107 8.24 11.27 -22.91
CA ASN A 107 9.06 10.11 -23.25
C ASN A 107 8.19 8.93 -23.69
N GLN A 108 8.83 7.95 -24.32
CA GLN A 108 8.24 6.66 -24.63
C GLN A 108 8.14 5.80 -23.37
N VAL A 109 7.06 5.02 -23.24
CA VAL A 109 6.79 4.11 -22.13
C VAL A 109 6.21 2.80 -22.64
N THR A 110 6.64 1.66 -22.06
CA THR A 110 6.13 0.32 -22.39
C THR A 110 5.45 -0.27 -21.17
N LEU A 111 4.25 -0.82 -21.33
CA LEU A 111 3.52 -1.52 -20.27
C LEU A 111 4.07 -2.94 -20.12
N THR A 112 5.04 -3.12 -19.25
CA THR A 112 5.74 -4.39 -19.07
C THR A 112 6.09 -4.62 -17.59
N PRO A 113 6.13 -5.88 -17.12
CA PRO A 113 6.69 -6.19 -15.80
C PRO A 113 8.21 -6.04 -15.75
N GLU A 114 8.87 -6.01 -16.91
CA GLU A 114 10.33 -6.03 -17.02
C GLU A 114 10.98 -4.72 -16.56
N ARG A 115 11.82 -4.83 -15.53
CA ARG A 115 12.66 -3.76 -14.99
C ARG A 115 14.03 -4.34 -14.56
N PRO A 116 14.80 -4.90 -15.50
CA PRO A 116 15.98 -5.71 -15.16
C PRO A 116 16.89 -5.06 -14.13
N PRO A 117 17.41 -5.81 -13.14
CA PRO A 117 17.23 -7.26 -12.91
C PRO A 117 15.95 -7.64 -12.14
N PHE A 118 14.96 -6.76 -12.11
CA PHE A 118 13.67 -6.94 -11.47
C PHE A 118 12.59 -7.27 -12.49
N HIS A 119 11.62 -8.12 -12.07
CA HIS A 119 10.36 -8.32 -12.77
C HIS A 119 9.23 -8.07 -11.77
N VAL A 120 8.42 -7.02 -11.99
CA VAL A 120 7.38 -6.60 -11.06
C VAL A 120 6.00 -6.75 -11.65
N TYR A 121 5.14 -7.43 -10.92
CA TYR A 121 3.78 -7.76 -11.31
C TYR A 121 2.79 -7.19 -10.31
N PHE A 122 1.77 -6.53 -10.82
CA PHE A 122 0.66 -6.02 -10.04
C PHE A 122 -0.64 -6.60 -10.55
N ASN A 123 -1.58 -6.88 -9.65
CA ASN A 123 -2.97 -7.03 -10.02
C ASN A 123 -3.73 -5.71 -9.77
N ARG A 124 -4.92 -5.62 -10.27
CA ARG A 124 -5.80 -4.48 -10.02
C ARG A 124 -6.79 -4.74 -8.89
N GLY A 125 -6.94 -5.99 -8.47
CA GLY A 125 -7.96 -6.36 -7.51
C GLY A 125 -9.35 -5.86 -7.98
N ILE A 126 -10.19 -5.46 -7.04
CA ILE A 126 -11.54 -4.93 -7.35
C ILE A 126 -11.50 -3.41 -7.63
N THR A 127 -10.54 -2.90 -8.37
CA THR A 127 -10.55 -1.49 -8.78
C THR A 127 -11.47 -1.22 -9.99
N ALA A 128 -11.77 -2.23 -10.79
CA ALA A 128 -12.62 -2.12 -11.98
C ALA A 128 -14.09 -2.46 -11.68
N THR A 129 -14.67 -1.86 -10.65
CA THR A 129 -15.99 -2.25 -10.12
C THR A 129 -17.14 -2.16 -11.12
N GLN A 130 -17.22 -1.13 -11.96
CA GLN A 130 -18.28 -1.06 -12.99
C GLN A 130 -18.23 -2.23 -13.96
N ALA A 131 -17.03 -2.50 -14.50
CA ALA A 131 -16.87 -3.62 -15.42
C ALA A 131 -17.12 -4.98 -14.76
N LEU A 132 -16.80 -5.11 -13.47
CA LEU A 132 -17.11 -6.31 -12.69
C LEU A 132 -18.62 -6.42 -12.44
N THR A 133 -19.29 -5.31 -12.11
CA THR A 133 -20.75 -5.26 -11.95
C THR A 133 -21.45 -5.74 -13.21
N HIS A 134 -21.09 -5.20 -14.38
CA HIS A 134 -21.65 -5.65 -15.64
C HIS A 134 -21.32 -7.12 -15.95
N ALA A 135 -20.11 -7.58 -15.67
CA ALA A 135 -19.74 -8.99 -15.86
C ALA A 135 -20.53 -9.95 -14.96
N LEU A 136 -21.04 -9.47 -13.82
CA LEU A 136 -21.92 -10.21 -12.91
C LEU A 136 -23.41 -9.89 -13.14
N ASN A 137 -23.78 -9.48 -14.36
CA ASN A 137 -25.16 -9.19 -14.79
C ASN A 137 -25.88 -8.17 -13.88
N ASP A 138 -25.16 -7.13 -13.45
CA ASP A 138 -25.64 -6.06 -12.57
C ASP A 138 -26.15 -6.54 -11.20
N HIS A 139 -25.81 -7.77 -10.80
CA HIS A 139 -26.11 -8.36 -9.50
C HIS A 139 -24.84 -8.80 -8.74
N PRO A 140 -23.90 -7.86 -8.49
CA PRO A 140 -22.65 -8.21 -7.84
C PRO A 140 -22.88 -8.63 -6.40
N SER A 141 -22.37 -9.79 -6.04
CA SER A 141 -22.37 -10.32 -4.67
C SER A 141 -21.20 -11.25 -4.46
N VAL A 142 -20.81 -11.52 -3.21
CA VAL A 142 -19.77 -12.50 -2.91
C VAL A 142 -20.11 -13.89 -3.45
N PRO A 143 -21.35 -14.42 -3.25
CA PRO A 143 -21.73 -15.68 -3.85
C PRO A 143 -21.70 -15.69 -5.37
N ALA A 144 -21.99 -14.58 -6.03
CA ALA A 144 -21.90 -14.47 -7.49
C ALA A 144 -20.43 -14.45 -7.97
N LEU A 145 -19.54 -13.79 -7.24
CA LEU A 145 -18.12 -13.68 -7.62
C LEU A 145 -17.30 -14.94 -7.31
N ALA A 146 -17.59 -15.60 -6.20
CA ALA A 146 -16.79 -16.71 -5.69
C ALA A 146 -16.54 -17.84 -6.72
N PRO A 147 -17.52 -18.34 -7.48
CA PRO A 147 -17.27 -19.35 -8.50
C PRO A 147 -16.28 -18.90 -9.57
N HIS A 148 -16.38 -17.66 -9.99
CA HIS A 148 -15.51 -17.09 -11.04
C HIS A 148 -14.04 -17.01 -10.62
N ILE A 149 -13.75 -16.65 -9.36
CA ILE A 149 -12.36 -16.55 -8.90
C ILE A 149 -11.73 -17.90 -8.57
N LEU A 150 -12.51 -18.97 -8.43
CA LEU A 150 -12.05 -20.33 -8.19
C LEU A 150 -11.75 -21.11 -9.49
N ASP A 151 -12.28 -20.66 -10.62
CA ASP A 151 -12.03 -21.24 -11.93
C ASP A 151 -10.83 -20.53 -12.59
N PRO A 152 -9.69 -21.23 -12.82
CA PRO A 152 -8.49 -20.65 -13.41
C PRO A 152 -8.69 -20.06 -14.81
N ASP A 153 -9.64 -20.61 -15.57
CA ASP A 153 -9.90 -20.24 -16.96
C ASP A 153 -11.00 -19.18 -17.11
N ASP A 154 -11.63 -18.76 -15.99
CA ASP A 154 -12.71 -17.79 -16.02
C ASP A 154 -12.22 -16.39 -16.43
N PRO A 155 -12.86 -15.74 -17.43
CA PRO A 155 -12.48 -14.40 -17.89
C PRO A 155 -12.47 -13.33 -16.80
N ILE A 156 -13.34 -13.44 -15.78
CA ILE A 156 -13.38 -12.51 -14.65
C ILE A 156 -12.10 -12.69 -13.81
N ARG A 157 -11.72 -13.93 -13.49
CA ARG A 157 -10.47 -14.23 -12.78
C ARG A 157 -9.27 -13.68 -13.55
N ILE A 158 -9.14 -14.01 -14.83
CA ILE A 158 -8.03 -13.58 -15.71
C ILE A 158 -7.93 -12.05 -15.72
N ARG A 159 -9.05 -11.35 -15.78
CA ARG A 159 -9.08 -9.89 -15.73
C ARG A 159 -8.64 -9.32 -14.40
N LEU A 160 -9.13 -9.88 -13.28
CA LEU A 160 -8.83 -9.39 -11.93
C LEU A 160 -7.38 -9.66 -11.52
N MET A 161 -6.86 -10.86 -11.78
CA MET A 161 -5.49 -11.23 -11.41
C MET A 161 -4.43 -10.58 -12.30
N GLY A 162 -4.78 -10.23 -13.53
CA GLY A 162 -3.82 -9.71 -14.52
C GLY A 162 -2.66 -10.67 -14.74
N GLN A 163 -1.43 -10.15 -14.68
CA GLN A 163 -0.19 -10.92 -14.81
C GLN A 163 0.39 -11.38 -13.45
N LEU A 164 -0.33 -11.17 -12.35
CA LEU A 164 0.21 -11.49 -11.03
C LEU A 164 0.49 -12.98 -10.85
N GLN A 165 -0.37 -13.85 -11.39
CA GLN A 165 -0.15 -15.30 -11.36
C GLN A 165 1.12 -15.69 -12.12
N ASP A 166 1.38 -15.07 -13.26
CA ASP A 166 2.60 -15.33 -14.05
C ASP A 166 3.85 -15.04 -13.22
N GLY A 167 3.84 -13.91 -12.48
CA GLY A 167 4.92 -13.57 -11.56
C GLY A 167 5.10 -14.59 -10.45
N LEU A 168 4.01 -14.98 -9.78
CA LEU A 168 4.06 -15.95 -8.67
C LEU A 168 4.55 -17.33 -9.09
N THR A 169 4.24 -17.76 -10.31
CA THR A 169 4.61 -19.09 -10.81
C THR A 169 5.91 -19.11 -11.63
N SER A 170 6.52 -17.95 -11.89
CA SER A 170 7.67 -17.85 -12.79
C SER A 170 8.88 -18.69 -12.35
N LEU A 171 9.21 -18.66 -11.05
CA LEU A 171 10.33 -19.45 -10.53
C LEU A 171 10.02 -20.94 -10.46
N LEU A 172 8.75 -21.33 -10.24
CA LEU A 172 8.31 -22.73 -10.30
C LEU A 172 8.51 -23.29 -11.71
N LYS A 173 8.05 -22.59 -12.74
CA LYS A 173 8.22 -22.97 -14.13
C LYS A 173 9.70 -23.11 -14.51
N ARG A 174 10.54 -22.15 -14.09
CA ARG A 174 11.98 -22.23 -14.32
C ARG A 174 12.64 -23.42 -13.64
N ALA A 175 12.21 -23.74 -12.42
CA ALA A 175 12.70 -24.93 -11.70
C ALA A 175 12.29 -26.22 -12.41
N ASP A 176 11.07 -26.27 -12.97
CA ASP A 176 10.58 -27.42 -13.72
C ASP A 176 11.35 -27.62 -15.04
N ASP A 177 11.60 -26.54 -15.77
CA ASP A 177 12.32 -26.56 -17.04
C ASP A 177 13.82 -26.82 -16.87
N GLY A 178 14.44 -26.30 -15.80
CA GLY A 178 15.89 -26.35 -15.57
C GLY A 178 16.37 -27.35 -14.51
N GLY A 179 15.48 -28.11 -13.88
CA GLY A 179 15.85 -29.04 -12.80
C GLY A 179 16.23 -28.35 -11.48
N GLY A 180 15.73 -27.14 -11.23
CA GLY A 180 16.02 -26.36 -10.04
C GLY A 180 15.22 -26.80 -8.81
N ILE A 181 15.66 -26.34 -7.63
CA ILE A 181 15.00 -26.57 -6.34
C ILE A 181 14.37 -25.25 -5.86
N ILE A 182 13.13 -25.34 -5.38
CA ILE A 182 12.39 -24.23 -4.78
C ILE A 182 12.35 -24.36 -3.26
N HIS A 183 12.79 -23.31 -2.56
CA HIS A 183 12.59 -23.11 -1.15
C HIS A 183 11.56 -21.99 -0.95
N ALA A 184 10.36 -22.34 -0.49
CA ALA A 184 9.27 -21.39 -0.29
C ALA A 184 8.91 -21.23 1.18
N ALA A 185 8.49 -20.02 1.57
CA ALA A 185 7.83 -19.75 2.85
C ALA A 185 6.53 -19.00 2.56
N LEU A 186 5.40 -19.64 2.85
CA LEU A 186 4.05 -19.17 2.53
C LEU A 186 3.20 -19.10 3.79
N TYR A 187 2.34 -18.08 3.88
CA TYR A 187 1.43 -17.89 5.02
C TYR A 187 0.10 -18.60 4.82
N GLU A 188 -0.55 -18.38 3.71
CA GLU A 188 -1.85 -18.97 3.33
C GLU A 188 -1.75 -19.59 1.95
N LEU A 189 -2.40 -20.75 1.81
CA LEU A 189 -2.51 -21.48 0.55
C LEU A 189 -3.97 -21.93 0.38
N ASN A 190 -4.69 -21.33 -0.54
CA ASN A 190 -6.08 -21.69 -0.86
C ASN A 190 -6.44 -21.27 -2.28
N ASP A 191 -5.87 -21.96 -3.24
CA ASP A 191 -6.18 -21.83 -4.67
C ASP A 191 -5.90 -23.19 -5.36
N PRO A 192 -6.69 -24.23 -5.03
CA PRO A 192 -6.40 -25.62 -5.38
C PRO A 192 -6.31 -25.87 -6.88
N ASN A 193 -7.11 -25.19 -7.68
CA ASN A 193 -7.13 -25.35 -9.14
C ASN A 193 -6.08 -24.46 -9.86
N GLY A 194 -5.53 -23.45 -9.19
CA GLY A 194 -4.58 -22.49 -9.75
C GLY A 194 -3.16 -22.64 -9.18
N LEU A 195 -2.86 -21.84 -8.16
CA LEU A 195 -1.50 -21.74 -7.58
C LEU A 195 -1.04 -23.03 -6.89
N GLU A 196 -1.92 -23.70 -6.15
CA GLU A 196 -1.57 -24.93 -5.45
C GLU A 196 -1.22 -26.05 -6.41
N LYS A 197 -1.96 -26.19 -7.51
CA LYS A 197 -1.67 -27.15 -8.57
C LYS A 197 -0.25 -26.99 -9.16
N GLN A 198 0.30 -25.77 -9.16
CA GLN A 198 1.68 -25.54 -9.62
C GLN A 198 2.73 -26.07 -8.63
N LEU A 199 2.39 -26.14 -7.33
CA LEU A 199 3.27 -26.77 -6.33
C LEU A 199 3.26 -28.28 -6.43
N HIS A 200 2.20 -28.91 -6.94
CA HIS A 200 2.10 -30.35 -7.16
C HIS A 200 2.91 -30.82 -8.39
N GLN A 201 3.26 -29.90 -9.28
CA GLN A 201 4.14 -30.23 -10.40
C GLN A 201 5.57 -30.40 -9.88
N ASN A 202 6.24 -31.48 -10.26
CA ASN A 202 7.60 -31.82 -9.84
C ASN A 202 7.81 -31.67 -8.30
N PRO A 203 7.01 -32.38 -7.49
CA PRO A 203 6.92 -32.14 -6.03
C PRO A 203 8.22 -32.38 -5.29
N ALA A 204 9.08 -33.32 -5.77
CA ALA A 204 10.37 -33.63 -5.15
C ALA A 204 11.34 -32.39 -5.14
N SER A 205 11.14 -31.44 -6.00
CA SER A 205 11.94 -30.22 -6.06
C SER A 205 11.35 -29.07 -5.23
N ARG A 206 10.31 -29.29 -4.44
CA ARG A 206 9.61 -28.28 -3.63
C ARG A 206 9.83 -28.51 -2.14
N MET A 207 10.37 -27.49 -1.48
CA MET A 207 10.54 -27.43 -0.02
C MET A 207 9.77 -26.21 0.51
N VAL A 208 8.63 -26.47 1.15
CA VAL A 208 7.68 -25.41 1.52
C VAL A 208 7.52 -25.35 3.04
N ILE A 209 7.89 -24.21 3.64
CA ILE A 209 7.43 -23.82 4.97
C ILE A 209 6.05 -23.24 4.79
N LEU A 210 5.01 -23.93 5.29
CA LEU A 210 3.64 -23.47 5.20
C LEU A 210 3.08 -23.20 6.58
N GLY A 211 2.61 -21.97 6.77
CA GLY A 211 2.11 -21.49 8.04
C GLY A 211 0.65 -21.11 8.02
N ASN A 212 0.09 -20.97 9.20
CA ASN A 212 -1.22 -20.40 9.43
C ASN A 212 -1.29 -19.81 10.84
N GLU A 213 -2.20 -18.87 11.10
CA GLU A 213 -2.49 -18.39 12.45
C GLU A 213 -3.42 -19.38 13.16
N GLN A 214 -3.12 -19.75 14.41
CA GLN A 214 -4.14 -20.36 15.26
C GLN A 214 -5.21 -19.35 15.62
N GLY A 215 -6.36 -19.45 14.95
CA GLY A 215 -7.53 -18.63 15.22
C GLY A 215 -8.15 -18.92 16.60
N LYS A 216 -9.16 -18.15 16.98
CA LYS A 216 -9.95 -18.36 18.20
C LYS A 216 -10.71 -19.70 18.19
N ASP A 217 -10.95 -20.24 17.03
CA ASP A 217 -11.82 -21.40 16.80
C ASP A 217 -11.04 -22.65 16.32
N THR A 218 -9.74 -22.71 16.60
CA THR A 218 -8.91 -23.93 16.49
C THR A 218 -8.73 -24.51 15.10
N ASP A 219 -9.39 -24.01 14.08
CA ASP A 219 -9.32 -24.57 12.75
C ASP A 219 -8.12 -23.98 11.98
N ASP A 220 -7.17 -24.85 11.72
CA ASP A 220 -6.07 -24.60 10.82
C ASP A 220 -6.61 -24.60 9.38
N ALA A 221 -6.82 -23.43 8.80
CA ALA A 221 -7.45 -23.28 7.49
C ALA A 221 -6.67 -23.95 6.36
N ASP A 222 -5.36 -24.16 6.53
CA ASP A 222 -4.49 -24.78 5.53
C ASP A 222 -4.13 -26.24 5.85
N ALA A 223 -4.81 -26.88 6.81
CA ALA A 223 -4.50 -28.25 7.22
C ALA A 223 -4.69 -29.26 6.07
N GLU A 224 -5.77 -29.10 5.31
CA GLU A 224 -6.08 -29.94 4.14
C GLU A 224 -5.03 -29.73 3.05
N ASN A 225 -4.74 -28.47 2.69
CA ASN A 225 -3.74 -28.12 1.67
C ASN A 225 -2.34 -28.66 2.04
N ARG A 226 -1.96 -28.64 3.34
CA ARG A 226 -0.71 -29.24 3.80
C ARG A 226 -0.70 -30.75 3.64
N ALA A 227 -1.81 -31.42 3.94
CA ALA A 227 -1.93 -32.86 3.77
C ALA A 227 -1.84 -33.23 2.29
N ASP A 228 -2.49 -32.51 1.41
CA ASP A 228 -2.49 -32.74 -0.03
C ASP A 228 -1.10 -32.56 -0.65
N LEU A 229 -0.38 -31.48 -0.28
CA LEU A 229 0.99 -31.27 -0.72
C LEU A 229 1.93 -32.41 -0.26
N LYS A 230 1.81 -32.85 1.00
CA LYS A 230 2.59 -33.98 1.52
C LYS A 230 2.26 -35.27 0.78
N ALA A 231 0.99 -35.53 0.51
CA ALA A 231 0.54 -36.70 -0.25
C ALA A 231 1.07 -36.69 -1.70
N ALA A 232 1.20 -35.50 -2.29
CA ALA A 232 1.81 -35.34 -3.61
C ALA A 232 3.35 -35.51 -3.62
N GLY A 233 4.00 -35.60 -2.46
CA GLY A 233 5.45 -35.73 -2.33
C GLY A 233 6.24 -34.45 -2.16
N VAL A 234 5.56 -33.30 -1.92
CA VAL A 234 6.21 -32.05 -1.56
C VAL A 234 6.76 -32.12 -0.13
N THR A 235 7.98 -31.65 0.10
CA THR A 235 8.51 -31.49 1.45
C THR A 235 7.86 -30.30 2.14
N VAL A 236 6.89 -30.54 3.02
CA VAL A 236 6.17 -29.50 3.76
C VAL A 236 6.62 -29.46 5.21
N ILE A 237 6.99 -28.27 5.68
CA ILE A 237 7.39 -27.97 7.04
C ILE A 237 6.29 -27.11 7.66
N ASP A 238 5.62 -27.63 8.68
CA ASP A 238 4.52 -26.95 9.35
C ASP A 238 5.05 -25.88 10.30
N ARG A 239 4.66 -24.61 10.05
CA ARG A 239 5.06 -23.47 10.90
C ARG A 239 3.82 -22.72 11.40
N ILE A 240 3.24 -23.21 12.46
CA ILE A 240 2.01 -22.67 13.06
C ILE A 240 2.35 -21.97 14.36
N LEU A 241 2.30 -20.63 14.35
CA LEU A 241 2.65 -19.79 15.48
C LEU A 241 1.50 -19.70 16.51
N GLY A 242 1.85 -19.32 17.74
CA GLY A 242 0.88 -19.07 18.80
C GLY A 242 0.03 -17.83 18.52
N LYS A 243 -1.08 -17.71 19.25
CA LYS A 243 -2.06 -16.63 19.11
C LYS A 243 -1.42 -15.23 19.15
N GLY A 244 -1.73 -14.42 18.16
CA GLY A 244 -1.27 -13.02 18.01
C GLY A 244 0.04 -12.86 17.26
N SER A 245 0.62 -13.98 16.80
CA SER A 245 1.76 -14.03 15.88
C SER A 245 1.37 -14.79 14.63
N ILE A 246 1.87 -14.38 13.48
CA ILE A 246 1.60 -15.06 12.19
C ILE A 246 2.89 -15.30 11.42
N PRO A 247 3.04 -16.48 10.77
CA PRO A 247 4.19 -16.80 9.92
C PRO A 247 3.97 -16.20 8.51
N HIS A 248 3.99 -14.88 8.42
CA HIS A 248 3.37 -14.10 7.35
C HIS A 248 4.25 -13.94 6.09
N ASN A 249 5.26 -14.77 5.92
CA ASN A 249 6.12 -14.75 4.73
C ASN A 249 5.38 -15.14 3.44
N LYS A 250 5.83 -14.59 2.32
CA LYS A 250 5.38 -14.88 0.96
C LYS A 250 6.57 -14.75 0.02
N PHE A 251 7.51 -15.68 0.12
CA PHE A 251 8.68 -15.64 -0.76
C PHE A 251 9.07 -17.05 -1.24
N MET A 252 9.82 -17.08 -2.32
CA MET A 252 10.48 -18.26 -2.85
C MET A 252 11.92 -17.94 -3.25
N VAL A 253 12.77 -18.93 -3.12
CA VAL A 253 14.13 -18.94 -3.64
C VAL A 253 14.27 -20.06 -4.66
N LEU A 254 14.73 -19.73 -5.84
CA LEU A 254 15.15 -20.70 -6.85
C LEU A 254 16.64 -20.97 -6.70
N SER A 255 17.00 -22.26 -6.60
CA SER A 255 18.38 -22.74 -6.68
C SER A 255 18.57 -23.65 -7.89
N GLU A 256 19.63 -23.43 -8.66
CA GLU A 256 20.06 -24.27 -9.77
C GLU A 256 21.48 -24.76 -9.51
N ASN A 257 21.73 -26.05 -9.71
CA ASN A 257 23.04 -26.67 -9.39
C ASN A 257 23.51 -26.31 -7.97
N ASP A 258 22.62 -26.42 -6.99
CA ASP A 258 22.82 -26.11 -5.56
C ASP A 258 23.19 -24.65 -5.26
N LYS A 259 23.05 -23.76 -6.22
CA LYS A 259 23.31 -22.32 -6.04
C LYS A 259 22.02 -21.54 -6.09
N PRO A 260 21.70 -20.73 -5.08
CA PRO A 260 20.55 -19.82 -5.12
C PRO A 260 20.81 -18.72 -6.17
N ILE A 261 19.84 -18.47 -7.04
CA ILE A 261 20.00 -17.56 -8.19
C ILE A 261 18.98 -16.44 -8.24
N ALA A 262 17.74 -16.71 -7.82
CA ALA A 262 16.67 -15.74 -7.88
C ALA A 262 15.73 -15.81 -6.67
N VAL A 263 15.07 -14.69 -6.37
CA VAL A 263 14.07 -14.57 -5.31
C VAL A 263 12.78 -14.02 -5.86
N LEU A 264 11.67 -14.62 -5.49
CA LEU A 264 10.34 -14.02 -5.56
C LEU A 264 9.95 -13.56 -4.16
N SER A 265 9.47 -12.33 -4.04
CA SER A 265 8.89 -11.75 -2.82
C SER A 265 7.70 -10.86 -3.17
N GLY A 266 6.89 -10.47 -2.19
CA GLY A 266 5.74 -9.59 -2.41
C GLY A 266 4.71 -9.67 -1.30
N SER A 267 3.53 -9.13 -1.60
CA SER A 267 2.45 -9.05 -0.64
C SER A 267 1.40 -10.15 -0.80
N THR A 268 1.46 -10.94 -1.86
CA THR A 268 0.39 -11.83 -2.31
C THR A 268 0.30 -13.10 -1.48
N ASN A 269 -0.81 -13.32 -0.77
CA ASN A 269 -1.17 -14.63 -0.27
C ASN A 269 -1.48 -15.57 -1.44
N TRP A 270 -1.14 -16.85 -1.31
CA TRP A 270 -1.35 -17.86 -2.35
C TRP A 270 -2.78 -18.38 -2.34
N THR A 271 -3.72 -17.46 -2.49
CA THR A 271 -5.17 -17.70 -2.46
C THR A 271 -5.85 -17.08 -3.67
N SER A 272 -6.98 -17.63 -4.09
CA SER A 272 -7.79 -17.04 -5.17
C SER A 272 -8.23 -15.60 -4.85
N THR A 273 -8.49 -15.29 -3.57
CA THR A 273 -8.79 -13.91 -3.11
C THR A 273 -7.57 -13.01 -3.17
N GLY A 274 -6.40 -13.52 -2.82
CA GLY A 274 -5.12 -12.79 -2.94
C GLY A 274 -4.80 -12.40 -4.38
N LEU A 275 -5.11 -13.28 -5.33
CA LEU A 275 -4.94 -13.02 -6.76
C LEU A 275 -5.95 -12.01 -7.31
N CYS A 276 -7.24 -12.13 -6.94
CA CYS A 276 -8.33 -11.51 -7.70
C CYS A 276 -8.98 -10.32 -7.01
N THR A 277 -9.11 -10.34 -5.66
CA THR A 277 -9.96 -9.38 -4.96
C THR A 277 -9.19 -8.40 -4.08
N GLN A 278 -8.00 -8.77 -3.66
CA GLN A 278 -7.08 -7.93 -2.92
C GLN A 278 -6.07 -7.30 -3.88
N THR A 279 -5.68 -6.04 -3.63
CA THR A 279 -4.59 -5.45 -4.41
C THR A 279 -3.25 -5.95 -3.86
N ASN A 280 -2.42 -6.48 -4.73
CA ASN A 280 -1.18 -7.16 -4.38
C ASN A 280 -0.09 -6.92 -5.42
N ASN A 281 1.14 -7.31 -5.06
CA ASN A 281 2.28 -7.36 -5.96
C ASN A 281 3.12 -8.62 -5.76
N ALA A 282 3.83 -9.00 -6.81
CA ALA A 282 4.94 -9.94 -6.80
C ALA A 282 6.16 -9.30 -7.45
N LEU A 283 7.32 -9.52 -6.87
CA LEU A 283 8.60 -9.01 -7.35
C LEU A 283 9.59 -10.16 -7.44
N VAL A 284 10.07 -10.45 -8.64
CA VAL A 284 11.18 -11.37 -8.86
C VAL A 284 12.47 -10.56 -9.00
N VAL A 285 13.53 -11.00 -8.33
CA VAL A 285 14.85 -10.37 -8.37
C VAL A 285 15.90 -11.39 -8.78
N GLU A 286 16.56 -11.12 -9.88
CA GLU A 286 17.66 -11.92 -10.41
C GLU A 286 18.96 -11.50 -9.71
N SER A 287 19.25 -12.12 -8.56
CA SER A 287 20.44 -11.82 -7.76
C SER A 287 20.86 -13.01 -6.89
N PRO A 288 21.97 -13.69 -7.21
CA PRO A 288 22.47 -14.80 -6.40
C PRO A 288 22.78 -14.41 -4.96
N GLU A 289 23.33 -13.22 -4.72
CA GLU A 289 23.61 -12.75 -3.36
C GLU A 289 22.32 -12.54 -2.55
N LEU A 290 21.31 -11.91 -3.14
CA LEU A 290 20.00 -11.76 -2.47
C LEU A 290 19.36 -13.11 -2.21
N ALA A 291 19.39 -14.01 -3.20
CA ALA A 291 18.84 -15.35 -3.09
C ALA A 291 19.52 -16.16 -1.97
N ALA A 292 20.84 -16.04 -1.81
CA ALA A 292 21.56 -16.67 -0.71
C ALA A 292 21.13 -16.15 0.66
N ARG A 293 20.86 -14.84 0.80
CA ARG A 293 20.36 -14.26 2.06
C ARG A 293 18.95 -14.75 2.40
N TYR A 294 18.07 -14.85 1.41
CA TYR A 294 16.73 -15.41 1.60
C TYR A 294 16.75 -16.90 1.92
N LEU A 295 17.62 -17.68 1.28
CA LEU A 295 17.83 -19.11 1.60
C LEU A 295 18.36 -19.29 3.03
N SER A 296 19.25 -18.40 3.49
CA SER A 296 19.73 -18.42 4.87
C SER A 296 18.60 -18.14 5.87
N TYR A 297 17.68 -17.21 5.54
CA TYR A 297 16.51 -16.95 6.38
C TYR A 297 15.53 -18.13 6.37
N TRP A 298 15.28 -18.73 5.20
CA TRP A 298 14.46 -19.95 5.10
C TRP A 298 15.04 -21.07 5.96
N SER A 299 16.35 -21.28 5.92
CA SER A 299 17.05 -22.28 6.73
C SER A 299 16.95 -21.98 8.22
N ALA A 300 17.00 -20.69 8.62
CA ALA A 300 16.81 -20.29 10.02
C ALA A 300 15.38 -20.55 10.51
N LEU A 301 14.36 -20.32 9.66
CA LEU A 301 12.96 -20.66 9.95
C LEU A 301 12.77 -22.16 10.13
N LYS A 302 13.38 -22.97 9.25
CA LYS A 302 13.37 -24.44 9.36
C LYS A 302 14.03 -24.90 10.65
N ALA A 303 15.23 -24.40 10.95
CA ALA A 303 15.96 -24.75 12.17
C ALA A 303 15.18 -24.39 13.44
N ASP A 304 14.43 -23.29 13.43
CA ASP A 304 13.56 -22.89 14.53
C ASP A 304 12.39 -23.89 14.74
N VAL A 305 11.82 -24.42 13.64
CA VAL A 305 10.81 -25.49 13.71
C VAL A 305 11.41 -26.79 14.24
N ASP A 306 12.57 -27.20 13.72
CA ASP A 306 13.26 -28.42 14.12
C ASP A 306 13.62 -28.39 15.62
N ALA A 307 14.14 -27.25 16.10
CA ALA A 307 14.50 -27.04 17.50
C ALA A 307 13.28 -26.98 18.44
N ALA A 308 12.13 -26.52 17.95
CA ALA A 308 10.90 -26.47 18.72
C ALA A 308 10.28 -27.86 18.98
N GLY A 309 10.61 -28.88 18.17
CA GLY A 309 10.19 -30.28 18.36
C GLY A 309 8.67 -30.44 18.51
N GLY A 310 7.86 -29.58 17.87
CA GLY A 310 6.40 -29.55 17.96
C GLY A 310 5.82 -28.65 19.06
N ASP A 311 6.64 -28.06 19.91
CA ASP A 311 6.20 -27.04 20.89
C ASP A 311 6.06 -25.69 20.21
N LYS A 312 4.81 -25.30 19.91
CA LYS A 312 4.50 -23.99 19.28
C LYS A 312 4.97 -22.80 20.11
N SER A 313 5.10 -22.94 21.43
CA SER A 313 5.56 -21.85 22.31
C SER A 313 7.07 -21.61 22.23
N ALA A 314 7.83 -22.59 21.71
CA ALA A 314 9.26 -22.51 21.49
C ALA A 314 9.62 -21.84 20.14
N LEU A 315 8.64 -21.70 19.22
CA LEU A 315 8.84 -21.02 17.95
C LEU A 315 9.14 -19.52 18.14
N GLN A 316 9.71 -18.91 17.11
CA GLN A 316 10.27 -17.55 17.17
C GLN A 316 11.29 -17.41 18.30
N SER A 317 12.14 -18.41 18.42
CA SER A 317 13.18 -18.54 19.44
C SER A 317 14.11 -17.34 19.48
N LYS A 318 14.87 -17.23 20.57
CA LYS A 318 15.93 -16.21 20.69
C LYS A 318 16.93 -16.32 19.52
N THR A 319 17.25 -17.53 19.07
CA THR A 319 18.20 -17.78 17.97
C THR A 319 17.69 -17.18 16.64
N LEU A 320 16.42 -17.42 16.28
CA LEU A 320 15.82 -16.84 15.10
C LEU A 320 15.78 -15.30 15.17
N ARG A 321 15.38 -14.74 16.33
CA ARG A 321 15.34 -13.29 16.54
C ARG A 321 16.73 -12.64 16.47
N ASP A 322 17.76 -13.32 16.98
CA ASP A 322 19.14 -12.86 16.90
C ASP A 322 19.66 -12.91 15.46
N PHE A 323 19.33 -13.98 14.71
CA PHE A 323 19.63 -14.09 13.29
C PHE A 323 19.02 -12.91 12.51
N ALA A 324 17.72 -12.63 12.67
CA ALA A 324 17.04 -11.56 11.98
C ALA A 324 17.65 -10.18 12.31
N ARG A 325 17.97 -9.91 13.59
CA ARG A 325 18.64 -8.66 13.99
C ARG A 325 20.02 -8.51 13.37
N ALA A 326 20.81 -9.58 13.40
CA ALA A 326 22.16 -9.56 12.82
C ALA A 326 22.12 -9.36 11.30
N ASN A 327 21.20 -10.05 10.62
CA ASN A 327 20.97 -9.85 9.19
C ASN A 327 20.58 -8.40 8.89
N ASN A 328 19.62 -7.83 9.59
CA ASN A 328 19.11 -6.48 9.33
C ASN A 328 20.22 -5.43 9.55
N ALA A 329 21.00 -5.56 10.62
CA ALA A 329 22.16 -4.69 10.86
C ALA A 329 23.22 -4.83 9.75
N SER A 330 23.49 -6.06 9.32
CA SER A 330 24.43 -6.33 8.21
C SER A 330 23.90 -5.77 6.88
N SER A 331 22.61 -5.91 6.60
CA SER A 331 21.97 -5.43 5.37
C SER A 331 22.07 -3.91 5.21
N ILE A 332 21.93 -3.16 6.31
CA ILE A 332 22.11 -1.71 6.31
C ILE A 332 23.57 -1.33 6.04
N GLN A 333 24.53 -2.03 6.67
CA GLN A 333 25.96 -1.73 6.53
C GLN A 333 26.55 -2.22 5.21
N LYS A 334 26.08 -3.36 4.74
CA LYS A 334 26.55 -4.06 3.54
C LYS A 334 25.36 -4.51 2.71
N PRO A 335 24.65 -3.59 2.04
CA PRO A 335 23.54 -3.96 1.17
C PRO A 335 24.03 -4.81 0.00
N VAL A 336 23.13 -5.64 -0.54
CA VAL A 336 23.36 -6.30 -1.82
C VAL A 336 23.53 -5.22 -2.88
N LYS A 337 24.59 -5.29 -3.64
CA LYS A 337 24.89 -4.33 -4.71
C LYS A 337 24.58 -4.97 -6.04
N LEU A 338 23.79 -4.29 -6.82
CA LEU A 338 23.53 -4.62 -8.22
C LEU A 338 24.27 -3.64 -9.12
N ASP A 339 24.23 -3.89 -10.41
CA ASP A 339 24.81 -2.99 -11.40
C ASP A 339 24.19 -1.57 -11.32
N ASN A 340 24.91 -0.59 -11.84
CA ASN A 340 24.47 0.82 -11.90
C ASN A 340 24.21 1.48 -10.52
N GLY A 341 24.82 0.99 -9.45
CA GLY A 341 24.71 1.61 -8.11
C GLY A 341 23.40 1.29 -7.35
N VAL A 342 22.56 0.44 -7.90
CA VAL A 342 21.36 -0.05 -7.23
C VAL A 342 21.74 -0.90 -6.01
N THR A 343 21.03 -0.68 -4.89
CA THR A 343 21.27 -1.45 -3.66
C THR A 343 19.98 -2.04 -3.12
N ILE A 344 20.09 -3.22 -2.48
CA ILE A 344 18.97 -3.92 -1.83
C ILE A 344 19.37 -4.25 -0.39
N GLU A 345 18.52 -3.84 0.55
CA GLU A 345 18.63 -4.19 1.97
C GLU A 345 17.50 -5.18 2.32
N PRO A 346 17.74 -6.52 2.31
CA PRO A 346 16.76 -7.49 2.78
C PRO A 346 16.64 -7.45 4.29
N MET A 347 15.42 -7.28 4.79
CA MET A 347 15.08 -7.22 6.21
C MET A 347 14.15 -8.37 6.57
N PHE A 348 14.40 -9.01 7.71
CA PHE A 348 13.63 -10.15 8.20
C PHE A 348 13.10 -9.91 9.60
N SER A 349 11.96 -10.50 9.93
CA SER A 349 11.34 -10.51 11.25
C SER A 349 11.06 -11.95 11.71
N PRO A 350 10.90 -12.17 13.06
CA PRO A 350 10.90 -11.17 14.12
C PRO A 350 12.31 -10.68 14.46
N ASN A 351 12.49 -9.36 14.56
CA ASN A 351 13.83 -8.76 14.77
C ASN A 351 13.93 -7.93 16.07
N THR A 352 13.09 -8.23 17.04
CA THR A 352 13.10 -7.61 18.35
C THR A 352 13.33 -8.67 19.45
N PRO A 353 13.74 -8.27 20.67
CA PRO A 353 13.73 -9.20 21.80
C PRO A 353 12.33 -9.78 22.04
N GLY A 354 12.24 -11.02 22.51
CA GLY A 354 10.96 -11.69 22.79
C GLY A 354 10.08 -10.97 23.84
N LYS A 355 10.67 -10.17 24.70
CA LYS A 355 9.95 -9.28 25.64
C LYS A 355 10.32 -7.83 25.34
N LEU A 356 9.32 -7.03 25.05
CA LEU A 356 9.49 -5.58 24.85
C LEU A 356 9.50 -4.84 26.19
N GLY A 357 10.31 -3.80 26.31
CA GLY A 357 10.27 -2.86 27.43
C GLY A 357 8.99 -1.99 27.40
N LYS A 358 8.79 -1.16 28.43
CA LYS A 358 7.64 -0.25 28.52
C LYS A 358 7.55 0.75 27.37
N THR A 359 8.69 1.20 26.88
CA THR A 359 8.79 2.13 25.74
C THR A 359 9.72 1.49 24.70
N PRO A 360 9.20 0.67 23.80
CA PRO A 360 10.01 -0.02 22.82
C PRO A 360 10.62 0.99 21.83
N LYS A 361 11.93 0.86 21.59
CA LYS A 361 12.59 1.56 20.48
C LYS A 361 12.10 1.00 19.15
N ALA A 362 12.24 1.79 18.08
CA ALA A 362 11.96 1.32 16.73
C ALA A 362 12.77 0.04 16.45
N PRO A 363 12.13 -1.02 15.96
CA PRO A 363 12.83 -2.20 15.43
C PRO A 363 13.78 -1.80 14.31
N GLY A 364 14.84 -2.59 14.08
CA GLY A 364 15.90 -2.22 13.14
C GLY A 364 15.41 -1.98 11.71
N ASP A 365 14.48 -2.81 11.24
CA ASP A 365 13.82 -2.66 9.94
C ASP A 365 12.98 -1.37 9.85
N MET A 366 12.08 -1.13 10.81
CA MET A 366 11.23 0.06 10.80
C MET A 366 12.03 1.34 11.07
N GLY A 367 13.07 1.28 11.91
CA GLY A 367 14.00 2.39 12.12
C GLY A 367 14.66 2.82 10.82
N ARG A 368 15.07 1.84 9.99
CA ARG A 368 15.64 2.12 8.67
C ARG A 368 14.65 2.74 7.70
N VAL A 369 13.41 2.22 7.65
CA VAL A 369 12.35 2.82 6.82
C VAL A 369 12.08 4.27 7.25
N PHE A 370 12.00 4.54 8.55
CA PHE A 370 11.77 5.89 9.06
C PHE A 370 12.91 6.86 8.74
N GLU A 371 14.16 6.41 8.81
CA GLU A 371 15.33 7.18 8.40
C GLU A 371 15.25 7.58 6.92
N LEU A 372 14.87 6.62 6.05
CA LEU A 372 14.72 6.89 4.62
C LEU A 372 13.55 7.85 4.33
N MET A 373 12.44 7.71 5.06
CA MET A 373 11.32 8.66 4.96
C MET A 373 11.73 10.08 5.41
N ASP A 374 12.56 10.22 6.46
CA ASP A 374 13.10 11.53 6.87
C ASP A 374 13.96 12.16 5.78
N GLY A 375 14.59 11.34 4.94
CA GLY A 375 15.38 11.77 3.79
C GLY A 375 14.56 12.24 2.58
N ALA A 376 13.24 12.02 2.55
CA ALA A 376 12.38 12.38 1.42
C ALA A 376 12.47 13.88 1.07
N LYS A 377 12.62 14.19 -0.21
CA LYS A 377 12.77 15.55 -0.75
C LYS A 377 11.50 16.04 -1.46
N HIS A 378 10.80 15.14 -2.16
CA HIS A 378 9.68 15.47 -3.03
C HIS A 378 8.40 14.74 -2.67
N ALA A 379 8.47 13.42 -2.41
CA ALA A 379 7.28 12.61 -2.21
C ALA A 379 7.48 11.41 -1.29
N VAL A 380 6.41 11.03 -0.61
CA VAL A 380 6.23 9.71 0.02
C VAL A 380 4.87 9.16 -0.43
N LEU A 381 4.92 8.08 -1.21
CA LEU A 381 3.73 7.37 -1.68
C LEU A 381 3.63 6.04 -0.94
N PHE A 382 2.42 5.59 -0.57
CA PHE A 382 2.28 4.33 0.16
C PHE A 382 0.99 3.58 -0.11
N LEU A 383 1.05 2.26 0.04
CA LEU A 383 -0.11 1.38 0.19
C LEU A 383 0.08 0.51 1.42
N ALA A 384 -0.91 0.46 2.30
CA ALA A 384 -0.81 -0.28 3.54
C ALA A 384 -2.09 -1.07 3.83
N PHE A 385 -1.93 -2.28 4.36
CA PHE A 385 -3.05 -3.11 4.81
C PHE A 385 -3.55 -2.67 6.19
N ASP A 386 -2.85 -3.07 7.23
CA ASP A 386 -3.08 -2.64 8.62
C ASP A 386 -1.73 -2.49 9.34
N PRO A 387 -1.09 -1.33 9.22
CA PRO A 387 0.26 -1.13 9.77
C PRO A 387 0.29 -1.04 11.30
N GLY A 388 -0.87 -0.94 11.97
CA GLY A 388 -0.94 -0.81 13.41
C GLY A 388 -0.40 0.51 13.94
N ASN A 389 -0.11 0.54 15.25
CA ASN A 389 0.50 1.70 15.90
C ASN A 389 2.02 1.70 15.69
N ASN A 390 2.66 2.87 15.80
CA ASN A 390 4.10 3.04 15.56
C ASN A 390 4.50 2.52 14.17
N SER A 391 3.91 3.11 13.16
CA SER A 391 4.00 2.68 11.78
C SER A 391 4.42 3.82 10.85
N ILE A 392 4.53 3.51 9.55
CA ILE A 392 4.78 4.51 8.52
C ILE A 392 3.75 5.66 8.54
N LEU A 393 2.52 5.43 9.00
CA LEU A 393 1.49 6.46 9.07
C LEU A 393 1.82 7.52 10.12
N ASN A 394 2.26 7.09 11.32
CA ASN A 394 2.73 8.03 12.35
C ASN A 394 3.94 8.83 11.83
N LYS A 395 4.88 8.13 11.18
CA LYS A 395 6.06 8.76 10.61
C LYS A 395 5.73 9.77 9.51
N ALA A 396 4.78 9.46 8.63
CA ALA A 396 4.32 10.37 7.59
C ALA A 396 3.69 11.65 8.19
N GLY A 397 2.90 11.51 9.27
CA GLY A 397 2.36 12.65 10.01
C GLY A 397 3.44 13.54 10.61
N GLU A 398 4.45 12.96 11.29
CA GLU A 398 5.61 13.70 11.82
C GLU A 398 6.39 14.41 10.70
N LEU A 399 6.54 13.74 9.56
CA LEU A 399 7.27 14.27 8.42
C LEU A 399 6.56 15.48 7.80
N LEU A 400 5.25 15.43 7.62
CA LEU A 400 4.45 16.53 7.09
C LEU A 400 4.43 17.75 8.03
N ALA A 401 4.46 17.52 9.35
CA ALA A 401 4.62 18.63 10.31
C ALA A 401 5.95 19.39 10.13
N LYS A 402 6.99 18.71 9.65
CA LYS A 402 8.33 19.29 9.39
C LYS A 402 8.50 19.79 7.96
N LYS A 403 7.86 19.14 7.00
CA LYS A 403 7.97 19.37 5.56
C LYS A 403 6.56 19.44 4.94
N PRO A 404 5.80 20.54 5.15
CA PRO A 404 4.41 20.68 4.70
C PRO A 404 4.26 20.60 3.18
N ASP A 405 5.31 20.92 2.45
CA ASP A 405 5.34 20.92 0.98
C ASP A 405 5.62 19.54 0.37
N LEU A 406 5.85 18.52 1.20
CA LEU A 406 6.08 17.17 0.72
C LEU A 406 4.79 16.57 0.14
N PHE A 407 4.88 16.02 -1.06
CA PHE A 407 3.75 15.32 -1.68
C PHE A 407 3.57 13.94 -1.03
N VAL A 408 2.55 13.81 -0.18
CA VAL A 408 2.23 12.53 0.47
C VAL A 408 0.89 12.03 -0.02
N ARG A 409 0.87 10.84 -0.60
CA ARG A 409 -0.37 10.19 -1.04
C ARG A 409 -0.32 8.70 -0.72
N GLY A 410 -1.45 8.16 -0.28
CA GLY A 410 -1.53 6.74 -0.03
C GLY A 410 -2.94 6.25 0.20
N ALA A 411 -3.09 4.93 0.17
CA ALA A 411 -4.33 4.27 0.48
C ALA A 411 -4.09 3.10 1.44
N LEU A 412 -5.09 2.80 2.26
CA LEU A 412 -5.02 1.77 3.28
C LEU A 412 -6.38 1.09 3.47
N THR A 413 -6.39 -0.12 3.99
CA THR A 413 -7.65 -0.86 4.16
C THR A 413 -8.47 -0.35 5.34
N SER A 414 -7.84 -0.07 6.48
CA SER A 414 -8.54 0.19 7.74
C SER A 414 -9.01 1.64 7.89
N PRO A 415 -10.33 1.91 8.02
CA PRO A 415 -10.84 3.25 8.34
C PRO A 415 -10.33 3.78 9.68
N VAL A 416 -10.14 2.91 10.67
CA VAL A 416 -9.62 3.29 11.99
C VAL A 416 -8.20 3.84 11.87
N ARG A 417 -7.34 3.19 11.08
CA ARG A 417 -5.96 3.64 10.85
C ARG A 417 -5.91 4.93 10.06
N ALA A 418 -6.80 5.12 9.09
CA ALA A 418 -6.92 6.37 8.37
C ALA A 418 -7.30 7.54 9.31
N THR A 419 -8.20 7.31 10.26
CA THR A 419 -8.54 8.31 11.28
C THR A 419 -7.36 8.65 12.20
N GLU A 420 -6.60 7.63 12.62
CA GLU A 420 -5.38 7.84 13.44
C GLU A 420 -4.31 8.62 12.67
N PHE A 421 -4.13 8.31 11.40
CA PHE A 421 -3.22 9.03 10.50
C PHE A 421 -3.67 10.49 10.33
N SER A 422 -4.95 10.73 10.08
CA SER A 422 -5.53 12.06 9.96
C SER A 422 -5.28 12.92 11.19
N LYS A 423 -5.42 12.35 12.40
CA LYS A 423 -5.09 13.05 13.65
C LYS A 423 -3.62 13.47 13.70
N SER A 424 -2.71 12.59 13.28
CA SER A 424 -1.27 12.89 13.24
C SER A 424 -0.97 14.02 12.26
N LEU A 425 -1.63 14.04 11.11
CA LEU A 425 -1.48 15.10 10.11
C LEU A 425 -1.94 16.46 10.62
N HIS A 426 -3.10 16.50 11.30
CA HIS A 426 -3.66 17.75 11.81
C HIS A 426 -2.93 18.29 13.06
N ALA A 427 -2.23 17.44 13.80
CA ALA A 427 -1.42 17.90 14.93
C ALA A 427 -0.30 18.86 14.50
N GLY A 428 0.14 18.81 13.25
CA GLY A 428 1.11 19.74 12.65
C GLY A 428 0.51 21.08 12.16
N GLY A 429 -0.80 21.30 12.28
CA GLY A 429 -1.45 22.54 11.85
C GLY A 429 -1.69 22.67 10.35
N HIS A 430 -1.39 21.65 9.57
CA HIS A 430 -1.61 21.62 8.12
C HIS A 430 -2.70 20.60 7.78
N SER A 431 -3.71 21.03 7.04
CA SER A 431 -4.78 20.17 6.53
C SER A 431 -4.87 20.33 5.02
N GLU A 432 -4.74 19.23 4.28
CA GLU A 432 -5.23 19.14 2.91
C GLU A 432 -6.66 18.63 2.96
N THR A 433 -7.60 19.50 2.70
CA THR A 433 -9.02 19.21 2.70
C THR A 433 -9.49 19.08 1.26
N GLY A 434 -10.13 17.95 0.97
CA GLY A 434 -10.69 17.69 -0.36
C GLY A 434 -9.61 17.39 -1.39
N GLY A 435 -9.64 16.22 -1.97
CA GLY A 435 -8.75 15.88 -3.08
C GLY A 435 -8.80 16.95 -4.15
N ASP A 436 -7.82 16.90 -5.02
CA ASP A 436 -7.52 17.81 -6.12
C ASP A 436 -8.71 18.20 -7.05
N GLU A 437 -9.94 17.83 -6.70
CA GLU A 437 -11.12 17.96 -7.54
C GLU A 437 -12.23 18.85 -6.97
N ALA A 438 -12.06 19.40 -5.75
CA ALA A 438 -13.01 20.31 -5.15
C ALA A 438 -12.42 21.71 -5.07
N ALA A 439 -12.24 22.35 -6.21
CA ALA A 439 -11.92 23.76 -6.27
C ALA A 439 -13.24 24.56 -6.32
N ASP A 440 -13.65 25.02 -5.21
CA ASP A 440 -14.39 26.28 -5.09
C ASP A 440 -13.85 27.03 -3.88
N ASP A 441 -13.85 28.36 -3.91
CA ASP A 441 -13.22 29.37 -3.07
C ASP A 441 -13.18 29.20 -1.54
N ALA A 442 -13.67 28.11 -1.01
CA ALA A 442 -13.36 27.51 0.27
C ALA A 442 -13.23 26.02 -0.03
N ALA A 443 -12.01 25.52 -0.11
CA ALA A 443 -11.80 24.05 -0.14
C ALA A 443 -12.75 23.43 0.89
N PRO A 444 -13.72 22.61 0.48
CA PRO A 444 -14.67 22.08 1.44
C PRO A 444 -13.88 21.24 2.44
N GLU A 445 -13.89 21.73 3.68
CA GLU A 445 -13.37 20.98 4.80
C GLU A 445 -13.99 19.58 4.71
N VAL A 446 -13.20 18.51 4.56
CA VAL A 446 -13.73 17.15 4.48
C VAL A 446 -14.42 16.86 5.79
N LYS A 447 -15.73 17.05 5.81
CA LYS A 447 -16.57 16.84 6.98
C LYS A 447 -16.99 15.40 7.04
N VAL A 448 -16.26 14.57 7.77
CA VAL A 448 -16.77 13.27 8.14
C VAL A 448 -17.93 13.45 9.09
N VAL A 449 -19.10 13.03 8.66
CA VAL A 449 -20.33 13.11 9.46
C VAL A 449 -20.25 12.04 10.56
N GLY A 450 -20.35 12.45 11.82
CA GLY A 450 -20.44 11.54 12.95
C GLY A 450 -21.77 10.76 12.98
N GLU A 451 -21.87 9.76 13.84
CA GLU A 451 -23.13 9.01 14.07
C GLU A 451 -24.32 9.90 14.40
N SER A 452 -24.09 11.13 14.90
CA SER A 452 -25.09 12.15 15.17
C SER A 452 -25.51 12.98 13.95
N GLY A 453 -24.97 12.71 12.74
CA GLY A 453 -25.24 13.48 11.54
C GLY A 453 -24.59 14.87 11.49
N LYS A 454 -23.75 15.23 12.46
CA LYS A 454 -23.01 16.53 12.48
C LYS A 454 -21.63 16.40 11.85
N PRO A 455 -21.19 17.39 11.08
CA PRO A 455 -19.84 17.42 10.55
C PRO A 455 -18.77 17.40 11.66
N LYS A 456 -17.72 16.63 11.48
CA LYS A 456 -16.56 16.58 12.39
C LYS A 456 -15.48 17.55 11.91
N LYS A 457 -14.82 18.22 12.87
CA LYS A 457 -13.67 19.09 12.55
C LYS A 457 -12.43 18.26 12.19
N PRO A 458 -11.52 18.80 11.39
CA PRO A 458 -10.22 18.18 11.17
C PRO A 458 -9.53 17.81 12.49
N GLY A 459 -8.97 16.62 12.58
CA GLY A 459 -8.35 16.10 13.81
C GLY A 459 -9.30 15.52 14.86
N GLU A 460 -10.62 15.68 14.76
CA GLU A 460 -11.58 14.95 15.61
C GLU A 460 -11.60 13.46 15.27
N ALA A 461 -11.96 12.64 16.27
CA ALA A 461 -12.08 11.20 16.06
C ALA A 461 -13.07 10.87 14.94
N GLY A 462 -12.60 10.20 13.90
CA GLY A 462 -13.38 9.83 12.71
C GLY A 462 -13.29 10.82 11.54
N SER A 463 -12.55 11.95 11.65
CA SER A 463 -12.15 12.72 10.47
C SER A 463 -11.05 12.00 9.68
N ILE A 464 -11.04 12.14 8.39
CA ILE A 464 -10.05 11.51 7.50
C ILE A 464 -9.47 12.57 6.58
N ASP A 465 -8.13 12.55 6.48
CA ASP A 465 -7.38 13.40 5.57
C ASP A 465 -7.15 12.65 4.25
N PHE A 466 -7.34 13.34 3.12
CA PHE A 466 -7.18 12.76 1.80
C PHE A 466 -5.75 12.33 1.45
N ARG A 467 -4.75 12.75 2.20
CA ARG A 467 -3.38 12.26 2.02
C ARG A 467 -3.24 10.76 2.36
N GLY A 468 -4.20 10.19 3.08
CA GLY A 468 -4.28 8.77 3.35
C GLY A 468 -5.72 8.26 3.32
N VAL A 469 -6.18 7.71 2.20
CA VAL A 469 -7.57 7.31 1.97
C VAL A 469 -7.80 5.85 2.32
N PRO A 470 -8.83 5.52 3.13
CA PRO A 470 -9.15 4.14 3.46
C PRO A 470 -10.06 3.51 2.41
N ALA A 471 -9.65 2.37 1.85
CA ALA A 471 -10.48 1.57 0.97
C ALA A 471 -11.79 1.15 1.66
N GLY A 472 -11.73 0.77 2.93
CA GLY A 472 -12.89 0.36 3.70
C GLY A 472 -13.94 1.45 3.94
N ALA A 473 -13.58 2.74 3.94
CA ALA A 473 -14.54 3.83 4.11
C ALA A 473 -15.34 4.13 2.84
N VAL A 474 -14.91 3.62 1.70
CA VAL A 474 -15.56 3.84 0.39
C VAL A 474 -16.69 2.85 0.13
N GLN A 475 -16.78 1.77 0.91
CA GLN A 475 -17.74 0.69 0.74
C GLN A 475 -19.21 1.13 0.74
N ASP A 476 -19.51 2.27 1.36
CA ASP A 476 -20.88 2.81 1.41
C ASP A 476 -21.28 3.66 0.20
N ALA A 477 -20.32 4.05 -0.65
CA ALA A 477 -20.58 4.99 -1.75
C ALA A 477 -21.26 4.33 -2.96
N PHE A 478 -21.08 3.02 -3.16
CA PHE A 478 -21.52 2.30 -4.36
C PHE A 478 -22.46 1.11 -4.11
N GLY A 479 -22.98 0.92 -2.89
CA GLY A 479 -23.99 -0.06 -2.61
C GLY A 479 -23.67 -1.16 -1.59
N LYS A 480 -24.60 -2.08 -1.41
CA LYS A 480 -24.57 -3.09 -0.34
C LYS A 480 -23.50 -4.16 -0.54
N TRP A 481 -23.16 -4.48 -1.78
CA TRP A 481 -22.29 -5.60 -2.10
C TRP A 481 -20.81 -5.35 -1.76
N GLU A 482 -20.34 -4.10 -1.82
CA GLU A 482 -18.98 -3.75 -1.40
C GLU A 482 -18.78 -3.91 0.11
N LYS A 483 -19.84 -3.68 0.91
CA LYS A 483 -19.80 -4.01 2.34
C LYS A 483 -19.68 -5.51 2.59
N GLU A 484 -20.37 -6.32 1.78
CA GLU A 484 -20.26 -7.77 1.85
C GLU A 484 -18.86 -8.23 1.45
N LEU A 485 -18.30 -7.67 0.36
CA LEU A 485 -16.93 -7.99 -0.08
C LEU A 485 -15.90 -7.73 1.02
N ALA A 486 -15.94 -6.57 1.67
CA ALA A 486 -15.02 -6.28 2.76
C ALA A 486 -15.20 -7.17 3.98
N LYS A 487 -16.44 -7.53 4.30
CA LYS A 487 -16.76 -8.43 5.42
C LYS A 487 -16.17 -9.82 5.22
N TYR A 488 -16.06 -10.26 3.97
CA TYR A 488 -15.50 -11.57 3.59
C TYR A 488 -14.03 -11.50 3.14
N GLY A 489 -13.32 -10.41 3.42
CA GLY A 489 -11.90 -10.27 3.06
C GLY A 489 -11.64 -9.92 1.60
N PHE A 490 -12.64 -9.51 0.87
CA PHE A 490 -12.56 -9.04 -0.51
C PHE A 490 -12.39 -7.50 -0.57
N ALA A 491 -11.95 -6.94 -1.69
CA ALA A 491 -11.77 -5.51 -1.90
C ALA A 491 -10.85 -4.84 -0.87
N ILE A 492 -9.66 -5.38 -0.70
CA ILE A 492 -8.68 -4.97 0.30
C ILE A 492 -7.43 -4.43 -0.39
N ILE A 493 -6.89 -3.34 0.11
CA ILE A 493 -5.50 -2.96 -0.18
C ILE A 493 -4.61 -3.88 0.67
N HIS A 494 -4.02 -4.88 0.03
CA HIS A 494 -3.16 -5.84 0.73
C HIS A 494 -1.67 -5.59 0.44
N ASN A 495 -1.35 -4.64 -0.42
CA ASN A 495 0.01 -4.17 -0.64
C ASN A 495 0.65 -3.62 0.65
N LYS A 496 1.95 -3.75 0.76
CA LYS A 496 2.81 -3.18 1.78
C LYS A 496 3.95 -2.47 1.05
N ILE A 497 3.69 -1.23 0.65
CA ILE A 497 4.55 -0.46 -0.25
C ILE A 497 4.82 0.92 0.35
N VAL A 498 6.07 1.36 0.28
CA VAL A 498 6.46 2.77 0.42
C VAL A 498 7.36 3.11 -0.76
N VAL A 499 7.06 4.22 -1.45
CA VAL A 499 7.91 4.77 -2.51
C VAL A 499 8.33 6.16 -2.11
N ILE A 500 9.60 6.43 -2.12
CA ILE A 500 10.17 7.74 -1.78
C ILE A 500 10.85 8.30 -3.01
N ASP A 501 10.51 9.54 -3.38
CA ASP A 501 11.11 10.30 -4.47
C ASP A 501 11.26 9.50 -5.78
N PRO A 502 10.16 8.94 -6.35
CA PRO A 502 10.23 7.92 -7.41
C PRO A 502 10.94 8.36 -8.68
N PHE A 503 11.06 9.65 -8.92
CA PHE A 503 11.66 10.20 -10.13
C PHE A 503 13.10 10.67 -9.94
N SER A 504 13.69 10.42 -8.77
CA SER A 504 15.09 10.77 -8.47
C SER A 504 16.03 9.56 -8.60
N ASP A 505 17.32 9.83 -8.74
CA ASP A 505 18.36 8.79 -8.71
C ASP A 505 18.52 8.19 -7.30
N ASP A 506 18.10 8.90 -6.26
CA ASP A 506 18.08 8.45 -4.87
C ASP A 506 16.76 7.74 -4.48
N CYS A 507 15.91 7.39 -5.45
CA CYS A 507 14.59 6.80 -5.20
C CYS A 507 14.67 5.55 -4.32
N VAL A 508 13.60 5.32 -3.53
CA VAL A 508 13.49 4.16 -2.66
C VAL A 508 12.16 3.46 -2.88
N VAL A 509 12.21 2.13 -2.98
CA VAL A 509 11.04 1.26 -2.93
C VAL A 509 11.17 0.34 -1.73
N VAL A 510 10.14 0.31 -0.89
CA VAL A 510 9.98 -0.66 0.19
C VAL A 510 8.81 -1.56 -0.16
N THR A 511 9.02 -2.89 -0.17
CA THR A 511 7.97 -3.87 -0.47
C THR A 511 8.26 -5.21 0.20
N GLY A 512 7.30 -6.12 0.21
CA GLY A 512 7.41 -7.45 0.81
C GLY A 512 6.12 -7.86 1.54
N SER A 513 6.25 -8.76 2.52
CA SER A 513 5.13 -9.21 3.34
C SER A 513 4.84 -8.30 4.54
N HIS A 514 5.82 -7.50 4.98
CA HIS A 514 5.83 -6.74 6.21
C HIS A 514 4.76 -5.63 6.25
N ASN A 515 3.89 -5.64 7.25
CA ASN A 515 2.77 -4.69 7.39
C ASN A 515 3.19 -3.27 7.82
N LEU A 516 4.47 -2.91 7.74
CA LEU A 516 5.03 -1.56 7.89
C LEU A 516 4.75 -0.90 9.24
N GLY A 517 4.78 -1.71 10.32
CA GLY A 517 4.62 -1.25 11.70
C GLY A 517 5.30 -2.16 12.70
N PHE A 518 5.47 -1.69 13.95
CA PHE A 518 6.25 -2.39 14.99
C PHE A 518 5.70 -3.78 15.32
N ARG A 519 4.37 -4.00 15.20
CA ARG A 519 3.76 -5.30 15.45
C ARG A 519 4.30 -6.37 14.48
N ALA A 520 4.44 -6.03 13.22
CA ALA A 520 4.98 -6.94 12.20
C ALA A 520 6.44 -7.32 12.52
N SER A 521 7.26 -6.34 12.89
CA SER A 521 8.66 -6.58 13.28
C SER A 521 8.82 -7.41 14.57
N HIS A 522 7.80 -7.41 15.45
CA HIS A 522 7.89 -8.07 16.75
C HIS A 522 7.25 -9.46 16.77
N ASN A 523 6.03 -9.58 16.21
CA ASN A 523 5.18 -10.76 16.37
C ASN A 523 5.24 -11.72 15.18
N ASN A 524 5.56 -11.20 13.98
CA ASN A 524 5.39 -12.00 12.76
C ASN A 524 6.73 -12.46 12.19
N ASP A 525 6.67 -13.57 11.43
CA ASP A 525 7.74 -13.89 10.49
C ASP A 525 7.44 -13.13 9.20
N GLU A 526 8.28 -12.15 8.86
CA GLU A 526 8.09 -11.28 7.71
C GLU A 526 9.38 -11.13 6.91
N ASN A 527 9.23 -10.74 5.66
CA ASN A 527 10.33 -10.24 4.86
C ASN A 527 9.98 -8.88 4.26
N MET A 528 11.00 -8.04 4.09
CA MET A 528 10.89 -6.73 3.48
C MET A 528 12.16 -6.46 2.66
N LEU A 529 11.98 -5.88 1.49
CA LEU A 529 13.05 -5.39 0.62
C LEU A 529 13.03 -3.86 0.63
N ILE A 530 14.18 -3.26 0.87
CA ILE A 530 14.43 -1.83 0.67
C ILE A 530 15.36 -1.71 -0.53
N ILE A 531 14.84 -1.22 -1.64
CA ILE A 531 15.55 -1.11 -2.92
C ILE A 531 15.79 0.36 -3.21
N ARG A 532 17.04 0.73 -3.53
CA ARG A 532 17.43 2.11 -3.74
C ARG A 532 18.12 2.28 -5.09
N GLY A 533 17.82 3.40 -5.77
CA GLY A 533 18.50 3.83 -6.97
C GLY A 533 18.01 3.19 -8.27
N HIS A 534 16.88 2.46 -8.26
CA HIS A 534 16.31 1.91 -9.49
C HIS A 534 15.05 2.65 -9.93
N ARG A 535 15.23 3.74 -10.67
CA ARG A 535 14.16 4.66 -11.08
C ARG A 535 13.00 3.95 -11.81
N GLY A 536 13.28 3.10 -12.81
CA GLY A 536 12.22 2.41 -13.54
C GLY A 536 11.35 1.49 -12.67
N LEU A 537 11.92 0.89 -11.60
CA LEU A 537 11.17 0.13 -10.62
C LEU A 537 10.34 1.06 -9.73
N ALA A 538 10.92 2.17 -9.25
CA ALA A 538 10.23 3.15 -8.42
C ALA A 538 9.06 3.81 -9.18
N GLU A 539 9.22 4.10 -10.45
CA GLU A 539 8.16 4.59 -11.35
C GLU A 539 7.02 3.57 -11.49
N ALA A 540 7.32 2.27 -11.64
CA ALA A 540 6.29 1.23 -11.72
C ALA A 540 5.48 1.11 -10.42
N TYR A 541 6.14 1.17 -9.27
CA TYR A 541 5.48 1.19 -7.96
C TYR A 541 4.68 2.48 -7.74
N ALA A 542 5.22 3.64 -8.11
CA ALA A 542 4.51 4.92 -8.03
C ALA A 542 3.25 4.92 -8.91
N CYS A 543 3.34 4.38 -10.13
CA CYS A 543 2.20 4.20 -11.02
C CYS A 543 1.08 3.39 -10.35
N HIS A 544 1.43 2.27 -9.71
CA HIS A 544 0.47 1.43 -8.99
C HIS A 544 -0.15 2.15 -7.78
N VAL A 545 0.66 2.82 -6.97
CA VAL A 545 0.16 3.57 -5.79
C VAL A 545 -0.79 4.68 -6.21
N LEU A 546 -0.42 5.46 -7.23
CA LEU A 546 -1.23 6.58 -7.71
C LEU A 546 -2.54 6.12 -8.35
N ASP A 547 -2.53 4.99 -9.08
CA ASP A 547 -3.78 4.43 -9.63
C ASP A 547 -4.75 4.04 -8.52
N LEU A 548 -4.29 3.31 -7.51
CA LEU A 548 -5.13 2.88 -6.39
C LEU A 548 -5.58 4.06 -5.52
N TYR A 549 -4.66 4.98 -5.23
CA TYR A 549 -4.99 6.20 -4.49
C TYR A 549 -6.11 6.99 -5.16
N ASP A 550 -5.96 7.32 -6.45
CA ASP A 550 -6.95 8.09 -7.20
C ASP A 550 -8.31 7.39 -7.27
N HIS A 551 -8.31 6.05 -7.47
CA HIS A 551 -9.52 5.26 -7.45
C HIS A 551 -10.30 5.36 -6.13
N TYR A 552 -9.60 5.23 -5.00
CA TYR A 552 -10.23 5.27 -3.68
C TYR A 552 -10.50 6.70 -3.20
N ALA A 553 -9.66 7.67 -3.55
CA ALA A 553 -9.85 9.08 -3.21
C ALA A 553 -11.11 9.64 -3.87
N TRP A 554 -11.30 9.37 -5.17
CA TRP A 554 -12.51 9.77 -5.89
C TRP A 554 -13.78 9.20 -5.26
N ARG A 555 -13.80 7.92 -4.94
CA ARG A 555 -14.96 7.27 -4.29
C ARG A 555 -15.21 7.84 -2.89
N PHE A 556 -14.16 8.04 -2.14
CA PHE A 556 -14.27 8.65 -0.82
C PHE A 556 -14.83 10.06 -0.89
N LEU A 557 -14.37 10.86 -1.87
CA LEU A 557 -14.87 12.20 -2.12
C LEU A 557 -16.37 12.19 -2.48
N LEU A 558 -16.78 11.32 -3.40
CA LEU A 558 -18.20 11.17 -3.76
C LEU A 558 -19.08 10.75 -2.58
N LYS A 559 -18.58 9.95 -1.66
CA LYS A 559 -19.31 9.59 -0.44
C LYS A 559 -19.53 10.78 0.48
N GLN A 560 -18.54 11.66 0.61
CA GLN A 560 -18.63 12.86 1.44
C GLN A 560 -19.41 13.98 0.76
N HIS A 561 -19.32 14.07 -0.54
CA HIS A 561 -19.83 15.13 -1.40
C HIS A 561 -20.56 14.54 -2.63
N PRO A 562 -21.72 13.87 -2.45
CA PRO A 562 -22.46 13.28 -3.58
C PRO A 562 -22.89 14.33 -4.61
N GLU A 563 -22.96 15.60 -4.23
CA GLU A 563 -23.29 16.74 -5.10
C GLU A 563 -22.24 17.06 -6.15
N ILE A 564 -21.00 16.54 -6.00
CA ILE A 564 -19.96 16.72 -7.03
C ILE A 564 -20.09 15.73 -8.18
N PHE A 565 -20.89 14.69 -8.02
CA PHE A 565 -21.14 13.75 -9.12
C PHE A 565 -21.86 14.45 -10.27
N GLY A 566 -21.23 14.44 -11.42
CA GLY A 566 -21.75 15.14 -12.60
C GLY A 566 -21.53 16.66 -12.59
N LYS A 567 -20.78 17.21 -11.62
CA LYS A 567 -20.39 18.64 -11.65
C LYS A 567 -19.64 18.92 -12.97
N PRO A 568 -20.02 19.95 -13.71
CA PRO A 568 -19.38 20.26 -14.98
C PRO A 568 -17.94 20.75 -14.78
N LEU A 569 -17.15 20.64 -15.84
CA LEU A 569 -15.84 21.28 -15.91
C LEU A 569 -15.97 22.80 -15.73
N GLN A 570 -14.94 23.45 -15.18
CA GLN A 570 -14.86 24.91 -15.09
C GLN A 570 -14.87 25.53 -16.50
N GLY A 571 -15.69 26.55 -16.68
CA GLY A 571 -15.87 27.22 -17.98
C GLY A 571 -14.76 28.21 -18.35
N ASP A 572 -13.75 28.37 -17.49
CA ASP A 572 -12.62 29.29 -17.69
C ASP A 572 -11.32 28.67 -17.17
N ASP A 573 -10.26 29.45 -17.09
CA ASP A 573 -8.93 29.00 -16.67
C ASP A 573 -8.72 29.00 -15.15
N SER A 574 -9.74 29.32 -14.36
CA SER A 574 -9.68 29.35 -12.90
C SER A 574 -9.45 27.97 -12.26
N TRP A 575 -9.71 26.88 -13.00
CA TRP A 575 -9.38 25.54 -12.53
C TRP A 575 -7.89 25.36 -12.15
N GLN A 576 -7.01 26.25 -12.67
CA GLN A 576 -5.58 26.22 -12.37
C GLN A 576 -5.23 26.80 -10.98
N ASP A 577 -6.16 27.57 -10.34
CA ASP A 577 -5.91 28.29 -9.08
C ASP A 577 -5.53 27.37 -7.93
N ARG A 578 -6.03 26.13 -7.94
CA ARG A 578 -5.65 25.11 -6.96
C ARG A 578 -4.21 24.63 -7.08
N TYR A 579 -3.60 24.79 -8.26
CA TYR A 579 -2.23 24.37 -8.53
C TYR A 579 -1.24 25.53 -8.44
N ILE A 580 -1.66 26.72 -8.89
CA ILE A 580 -0.82 27.90 -8.98
C ILE A 580 -1.58 29.06 -8.34
N LYS A 581 -1.15 29.49 -7.16
CA LYS A 581 -1.70 30.66 -6.47
C LYS A 581 -0.85 31.89 -6.79
N GLY A 582 -1.47 32.90 -7.39
CA GLY A 582 -0.73 34.06 -7.88
C GLY A 582 0.30 33.71 -8.95
N ALA A 583 1.42 34.44 -9.00
CA ALA A 583 2.44 34.25 -10.04
C ALA A 583 3.43 33.12 -9.75
N GLU A 584 3.63 32.72 -8.49
CA GLU A 584 4.78 31.89 -8.10
C GLU A 584 4.49 30.73 -7.14
N GLU A 585 3.42 30.78 -6.35
CA GLU A 585 3.14 29.72 -5.36
C GLU A 585 2.53 28.49 -6.05
N LYS A 586 3.25 27.39 -6.04
CA LYS A 586 2.83 26.10 -6.62
C LYS A 586 2.40 25.15 -5.51
N SER A 587 1.31 24.41 -5.75
CA SER A 587 0.86 23.36 -4.84
C SER A 587 1.92 22.25 -4.65
N PRO A 588 1.89 21.49 -3.54
CA PRO A 588 2.77 20.33 -3.35
C PRO A 588 2.67 19.33 -4.52
N GLU A 589 1.48 19.10 -5.04
CA GLU A 589 1.26 18.23 -6.20
C GLU A 589 1.95 18.75 -7.45
N LEU A 590 1.78 20.02 -7.80
CA LEU A 590 2.43 20.56 -8.99
C LEU A 590 3.96 20.57 -8.84
N ARG A 591 4.49 20.83 -7.64
CA ARG A 591 5.92 20.71 -7.35
C ARG A 591 6.43 19.28 -7.56
N PHE A 592 5.64 18.28 -7.14
CA PHE A 592 5.96 16.88 -7.38
C PHE A 592 6.03 16.56 -8.88
N TRP A 593 5.05 17.01 -9.68
CA TRP A 593 5.08 16.82 -11.13
C TRP A 593 6.20 17.61 -11.81
N LEU A 594 6.54 18.78 -11.31
CA LEU A 594 7.71 19.52 -11.78
C LEU A 594 9.00 18.77 -11.54
N SER A 595 9.17 18.15 -10.36
CA SER A 595 10.34 17.32 -10.06
C SER A 595 10.44 16.11 -10.97
N ALA A 596 9.30 15.52 -11.34
CA ALA A 596 9.22 14.40 -12.28
C ALA A 596 9.61 14.79 -13.71
N ALA A 597 9.13 15.95 -14.17
CA ALA A 597 9.34 16.42 -15.54
C ALA A 597 10.72 17.06 -15.77
N GLY A 598 11.34 17.57 -14.72
CA GLY A 598 12.55 18.42 -14.79
C GLY A 598 13.90 17.70 -14.65
N GLY A 599 14.00 16.40 -14.45
CA GLY A 599 15.26 15.64 -14.29
C GLY A 599 16.39 16.40 -13.61
N ALA A 600 16.80 16.03 -12.41
CA ALA A 600 17.97 16.50 -11.64
C ALA A 600 18.13 18.04 -11.51
N GLY A 601 17.70 18.59 -10.39
CA GLY A 601 18.27 19.83 -9.90
C GLY A 601 17.42 21.09 -9.93
N ALA A 602 16.36 21.14 -9.12
CA ALA A 602 16.07 22.38 -8.42
C ALA A 602 16.47 22.18 -6.95
N PRO A 603 17.43 22.92 -6.38
CA PRO A 603 17.77 22.80 -4.98
C PRO A 603 16.55 23.13 -4.14
N ALA A 604 16.26 22.28 -3.15
CA ALA A 604 15.31 22.60 -2.11
C ALA A 604 15.65 23.98 -1.54
N ALA A 605 14.69 24.90 -1.54
CA ALA A 605 14.86 26.19 -0.92
C ALA A 605 15.28 25.97 0.54
N GLU A 606 16.41 26.54 0.94
CA GLU A 606 16.85 26.52 2.32
C GLU A 606 15.76 27.11 3.21
N PRO A 607 15.50 26.53 4.39
CA PRO A 607 14.50 27.06 5.30
C PRO A 607 14.89 28.48 5.71
N LYS A 608 14.02 29.44 5.39
CA LYS A 608 14.16 30.84 5.85
C LYS A 608 14.26 30.83 7.37
N LYS A 609 15.41 31.26 7.90
CA LYS A 609 15.58 31.52 9.33
C LYS A 609 14.50 32.51 9.80
N PRO A 610 13.89 32.28 10.95
CA PRO A 610 12.92 33.22 11.49
C PRO A 610 13.59 34.59 11.74
N ALA A 611 12.97 35.64 11.28
CA ALA A 611 13.41 37.03 11.49
C ALA A 611 13.40 37.36 12.99
N LYS A 612 14.55 37.81 13.51
CA LYS A 612 14.64 38.43 14.84
C LYS A 612 14.02 39.79 14.86
N PRO A 613 13.33 40.20 15.95
CA PRO A 613 12.74 41.53 16.06
C PRO A 613 13.82 42.64 16.13
N GLY A 614 13.56 43.76 15.50
CA GLY A 614 14.48 44.85 15.34
C GLY A 614 14.88 45.58 16.64
N GLY A 615 16.13 46.02 16.69
CA GLY A 615 16.70 46.87 17.69
C GLY A 615 17.72 47.83 17.05
N VAL A 616 17.33 49.06 17.02
CA VAL A 616 18.03 50.35 17.06
C VAL A 616 19.53 50.44 16.64
N THR A 617 19.75 51.26 15.64
CA THR A 617 21.03 51.78 15.10
C THR A 617 21.81 52.70 16.01
N LYS A 618 23.16 52.61 16.03
CA LYS A 618 24.13 53.71 15.85
C LYS A 618 25.61 53.22 15.89
N PRO A 619 26.67 54.04 15.56
CA PRO A 619 27.31 53.92 14.28
C PRO A 619 28.84 53.52 14.34
N ALA A 620 29.40 53.36 13.16
CA ALA A 620 30.76 52.92 12.79
C ALA A 620 31.96 53.58 13.45
N LYS A 621 33.04 52.78 13.64
CA LYS A 621 34.45 53.20 13.44
C LYS A 621 35.33 51.98 13.08
N THR A 622 36.07 52.09 12.03
CA THR A 622 37.14 51.21 11.48
C THR A 622 38.53 51.78 11.91
N PRO A 623 39.68 51.19 11.59
CA PRO A 623 40.23 49.84 11.88
C PRO A 623 41.65 49.93 12.54
N ALA A 624 42.17 48.81 12.99
CA ALA A 624 43.66 48.61 12.97
C ALA A 624 44.06 47.14 13.22
N ALA A 625 45.10 46.75 12.56
CA ALA A 625 45.62 45.45 12.25
C ALA A 625 46.64 44.89 13.26
N LYS A 626 46.97 43.57 13.04
CA LYS A 626 48.19 42.81 13.39
C LYS A 626 48.24 42.15 14.77
N THR A 627 48.58 40.92 14.99
CA THR A 627 49.53 39.92 14.51
C THR A 627 49.43 38.68 15.40
N LYS A 628 49.62 37.51 14.84
CA LYS A 628 49.96 36.22 15.51
C LYS A 628 51.34 36.32 16.19
N PRO A 629 51.82 35.42 17.13
CA PRO A 629 51.77 33.95 16.99
C PRO A 629 51.81 33.07 18.29
N THR A 630 51.70 31.77 18.07
CA THR A 630 52.36 30.58 18.64
C THR A 630 51.95 29.98 20.01
N LYS A 631 51.72 28.66 19.90
CA LYS A 631 51.73 27.52 20.85
C LYS A 631 53.09 27.44 21.63
N PRO A 632 53.24 26.66 22.77
CA PRO A 632 52.94 25.24 22.88
C PRO A 632 52.56 24.63 24.27
N ALA A 633 51.99 23.44 24.19
CA ALA A 633 52.20 22.19 24.93
C ALA A 633 52.39 22.13 26.46
N ALA A 634 51.67 21.27 27.16
CA ALA A 634 52.10 20.02 27.79
C ALA A 634 51.18 19.58 28.96
N LYS A 635 50.88 18.29 28.98
CA LYS A 635 50.35 17.41 30.03
C LYS A 635 51.35 17.30 31.22
N PRO A 636 51.10 16.49 32.33
CA PRO A 636 49.99 15.62 32.72
C PRO A 636 49.74 15.47 34.25
N ALA A 637 48.79 14.61 34.60
CA ALA A 637 48.82 13.57 35.63
C ALA A 637 48.20 13.77 37.01
N LYS A 638 47.36 12.81 37.31
CA LYS A 638 47.25 11.82 38.40
C LYS A 638 46.40 12.05 39.64
N LYS A 639 45.49 11.06 39.78
CA LYS A 639 45.11 10.22 40.96
C LYS A 639 44.60 10.89 42.21
N THR A 640 43.50 10.40 42.80
CA THR A 640 43.29 9.24 43.72
C THR A 640 41.86 9.22 44.22
N VAL A 641 41.17 8.14 44.11
CA VAL A 641 40.66 7.11 45.03
C VAL A 641 40.36 7.50 46.48
N LYS A 642 39.13 7.22 46.93
CA LYS A 642 38.67 6.55 48.19
C LYS A 642 37.15 6.74 48.33
N LYS A 643 36.34 5.69 48.33
CA LYS A 643 36.02 4.58 49.24
C LYS A 643 35.20 4.97 50.46
N ALA A 644 34.11 4.25 50.60
CA ALA A 644 33.44 3.62 51.71
C ALA A 644 32.19 4.35 52.20
N ALA A 645 31.09 3.75 52.26
CA ALA A 645 30.49 2.54 52.82
C ALA A 645 29.44 2.89 53.90
N ALA A 646 28.29 2.24 53.78
CA ALA A 646 27.42 1.69 54.77
C ALA A 646 26.60 2.59 55.71
N ALA A 647 25.27 2.44 55.70
CA ALA A 647 24.57 1.72 56.76
C ALA A 647 23.05 1.66 56.55
N ALA A 648 22.54 0.48 56.79
CA ALA A 648 21.14 0.13 56.87
C ALA A 648 20.47 0.65 58.15
N LYS A 649 19.16 0.83 58.13
CA LYS A 649 18.18 0.30 59.11
C LYS A 649 16.77 0.87 58.87
N THR A 650 15.85 -0.04 58.61
CA THR A 650 14.63 -0.45 59.34
C THR A 650 13.55 0.60 59.63
N SER A 651 12.34 0.37 59.16
CA SER A 651 11.18 -0.22 59.88
C SER A 651 9.91 -0.05 59.03
N ALA A 652 9.27 -1.09 58.68
CA ALA A 652 8.03 -1.68 59.20
C ALA A 652 6.85 -0.70 59.43
N GLY A 653 5.76 -0.96 58.71
CA GLY A 653 4.42 -0.71 59.22
C GLY A 653 3.48 0.06 58.28
N ARG A 654 2.64 -0.61 57.55
CA ARG A 654 1.18 -0.63 57.61
C ARG A 654 0.54 -1.21 56.37
N LYS A 655 0.11 -2.44 56.51
CA LYS A 655 -0.93 -3.08 55.69
C LYS A 655 -2.31 -2.57 56.12
N LYS A 656 -3.23 -2.68 55.16
CA LYS A 656 -4.70 -2.67 55.22
C LYS A 656 -5.36 -1.34 54.80
N THR A 657 -5.89 -1.34 53.60
CA THR A 657 -7.31 -1.21 53.24
C THR A 657 -7.43 -0.82 51.81
N THR A 658 -7.68 -1.78 50.92
CA THR A 658 -8.45 -1.59 49.68
C THR A 658 -8.66 -2.95 48.97
N LYS A 659 -9.49 -3.78 49.61
CA LYS A 659 -10.01 -5.02 49.01
C LYS A 659 -11.52 -5.15 49.26
N LYS A 660 -12.32 -4.15 48.84
CA LYS A 660 -13.80 -4.28 48.97
C LYS A 660 -14.64 -3.55 47.88
N LYS A 661 -14.08 -3.19 46.77
CA LYS A 661 -14.87 -2.54 45.65
C LYS A 661 -14.88 -3.27 44.30
N VAL A 662 -14.18 -4.38 44.14
CA VAL A 662 -14.12 -5.11 42.88
C VAL A 662 -15.08 -6.31 42.82
N ALA A 663 -15.56 -6.83 43.94
CA ALA A 663 -16.44 -8.02 43.98
C ALA A 663 -17.94 -7.73 43.67
N LYS A 664 -18.39 -6.47 43.62
CA LYS A 664 -19.82 -6.13 43.41
C LYS A 664 -20.20 -5.80 41.95
N LYS A 665 -19.23 -5.75 41.02
CA LYS A 665 -19.49 -5.49 39.61
C LYS A 665 -19.54 -6.76 38.74
N ALA A 666 -19.03 -7.89 39.24
CA ALA A 666 -19.02 -9.17 38.52
C ALA A 666 -20.30 -9.98 38.67
N SER A 667 -21.12 -9.75 39.73
CA SER A 667 -22.36 -10.51 39.96
C SER A 667 -23.57 -10.00 39.15
N LYS A 668 -23.59 -8.73 38.70
CA LYS A 668 -24.68 -8.16 37.92
C LYS A 668 -24.63 -8.51 36.44
N THR A 669 -23.46 -8.89 35.89
CA THR A 669 -23.29 -9.27 34.49
C THR A 669 -23.62 -10.75 34.23
N ALA A 670 -23.46 -11.59 35.26
CA ALA A 670 -23.83 -13.03 35.17
C ALA A 670 -25.36 -13.27 35.25
N GLN A 671 -26.10 -12.44 35.99
CA GLN A 671 -27.55 -12.55 36.06
C GLN A 671 -28.28 -12.04 34.82
N LYS A 672 -27.71 -11.09 34.06
CA LYS A 672 -28.27 -10.64 32.76
C LYS A 672 -28.04 -11.63 31.62
N LYS A 673 -27.00 -12.47 31.67
CA LYS A 673 -26.76 -13.52 30.66
C LYS A 673 -27.61 -14.79 30.88
N ALA A 674 -28.07 -15.05 32.10
CA ALA A 674 -28.96 -16.18 32.40
C ALA A 674 -30.41 -15.91 32.00
N ALA A 675 -30.89 -14.66 32.09
CA ALA A 675 -32.21 -14.25 31.67
C ALA A 675 -32.43 -14.26 30.15
N ALA A 676 -31.35 -13.89 29.38
CA ALA A 676 -31.42 -13.91 27.93
C ALA A 676 -31.36 -15.33 27.32
N LYS A 677 -30.84 -16.32 28.04
CA LYS A 677 -30.80 -17.72 27.61
C LYS A 677 -32.13 -18.46 27.86
N LYS A 678 -32.98 -17.98 28.80
CA LYS A 678 -34.30 -18.56 29.10
C LYS A 678 -35.37 -18.06 28.13
N ALA A 679 -35.25 -16.84 27.61
CA ALA A 679 -36.16 -16.27 26.60
C ALA A 679 -35.97 -16.87 25.19
N LYS A 680 -34.78 -17.35 24.84
CA LYS A 680 -34.49 -17.99 23.55
C LYS A 680 -34.92 -19.47 23.48
N LYS A 681 -35.26 -20.10 24.62
CA LYS A 681 -35.70 -21.52 24.65
C LYS A 681 -37.20 -21.67 24.60
N THR A 682 -37.99 -20.60 24.84
CA THR A 682 -39.45 -20.59 24.78
C THR A 682 -39.97 -20.25 23.38
N THR A 683 -39.20 -19.56 22.54
CA THR A 683 -39.61 -19.21 21.17
C THR A 683 -39.30 -20.32 20.15
N LYS A 684 -38.52 -21.35 20.52
CA LYS A 684 -38.23 -22.50 19.64
C LYS A 684 -39.16 -23.69 19.81
N ARG A 685 -40.14 -23.61 20.74
CA ARG A 685 -41.13 -24.71 21.00
C ARG A 685 -42.53 -24.45 20.42
N SER A 686 -42.78 -23.25 19.85
CA SER A 686 -44.07 -22.93 19.21
C SER A 686 -44.05 -22.96 17.68
N ALA A 687 -42.90 -23.22 17.05
CA ALA A 687 -42.76 -23.23 15.59
C ALA A 687 -42.72 -24.65 14.95
N SER A 688 -42.89 -25.72 15.73
CA SER A 688 -42.83 -27.09 15.21
C SER A 688 -44.15 -27.87 15.20
N LYS A 689 -45.27 -27.18 15.27
CA LYS A 689 -46.63 -27.84 15.26
C LYS A 689 -47.55 -27.42 14.13
N THR A 690 -47.08 -26.72 13.09
CA THR A 690 -47.97 -26.34 11.96
C THR A 690 -47.25 -26.53 10.60
N ALA A 691 -46.72 -27.71 10.36
CA ALA A 691 -46.32 -28.11 9.00
C ALA A 691 -46.46 -29.62 8.85
N GLY A 692 -47.70 -30.03 8.69
CA GLY A 692 -48.04 -31.42 8.40
C GLY A 692 -49.50 -31.53 7.98
N LYS A 693 -49.79 -31.14 6.72
CA LYS A 693 -50.97 -31.57 5.92
C LYS A 693 -51.05 -30.65 4.70
N THR A 694 -50.45 -31.04 3.62
CA THR A 694 -50.95 -30.87 2.24
C THR A 694 -49.83 -31.27 1.25
N ALA A 695 -49.67 -32.53 1.09
CA ALA A 695 -49.07 -33.13 -0.10
C ALA A 695 -49.99 -34.23 -0.53
N VAL A 696 -50.58 -34.11 -1.68
CA VAL A 696 -51.11 -35.11 -2.62
C VAL A 696 -52.09 -34.39 -3.54
N ARG A 697 -51.69 -34.15 -4.75
CA ARG A 697 -52.45 -34.20 -6.02
C ARG A 697 -51.94 -33.17 -7.04
N ARG A 698 -51.15 -33.61 -7.94
CA ARG A 698 -51.41 -33.67 -9.39
C ARG A 698 -50.12 -33.86 -10.17
N ALA A 699 -49.84 -35.11 -10.48
CA ALA A 699 -49.12 -35.46 -11.69
C ALA A 699 -50.13 -35.66 -12.83
N LYS A 700 -49.66 -35.29 -14.03
CA LYS A 700 -50.06 -35.77 -15.37
C LYS A 700 -50.51 -34.70 -16.36
N LYS A 701 -49.79 -34.80 -17.50
CA LYS A 701 -50.10 -34.33 -18.89
C LYS A 701 -49.34 -33.07 -19.29
N SER A 702 -48.62 -32.99 -20.38
CA SER A 702 -48.23 -33.85 -21.53
C SER A 702 -47.33 -32.94 -22.37
N ALA A 703 -46.15 -33.34 -22.77
CA ALA A 703 -45.71 -33.79 -24.07
C ALA A 703 -46.13 -32.93 -25.31
N VAL A 704 -45.08 -32.62 -26.13
CA VAL A 704 -45.10 -32.42 -27.59
C VAL A 704 -45.22 -30.99 -28.10
N ARG A 705 -44.15 -30.37 -28.57
CA ARG A 705 -43.72 -30.18 -29.95
C ARG A 705 -42.63 -29.11 -30.11
N LYS A 706 -41.51 -29.51 -30.72
CA LYS A 706 -40.64 -28.74 -31.60
C LYS A 706 -41.28 -28.73 -33.02
N PRO A 707 -40.80 -27.99 -34.03
CA PRO A 707 -39.75 -27.00 -34.18
C PRO A 707 -40.15 -25.81 -35.08
N ARG A 708 -39.40 -24.72 -35.04
CA ARG A 708 -38.71 -24.13 -36.18
C ARG A 708 -37.85 -23.00 -35.71
#